data_0675f6f4d2d1bc899d0e4d1051aa2dd8
#
_entry.id   0675f6f4d2d1bc899d0e4d1051aa2dd8
#
_cell.length_a   1.000
_cell.length_b   1.000
_cell.length_c   1.000
_cell.angle_alpha   90.00
_cell.angle_beta   90.00
_cell.angle_gamma   90.00
#
_symmetry.space_group_name_H-M   'P 1'
#
loop_
_entity.id
_entity.type
_entity.pdbx_description
1 polymer ?
#
loop_
_entity_poly.entity_id
_entity_poly.type
_entity_poly.pdbx_seq_one_letter_code
_entity_poly.pdbx_strand_id
1 'polypeptide(L)'
;MNSVVQAMRTAAAMCLLAAAAGAELTAEVRDHLGSPALFVNGAPRTPMMFFGWDRGPGPTVTHLSTDWREHHVTFTAPEDNAGNCGVHLRFGNAPGTVWIDDVRFYEGEYREDAAGNRLQCGDWEGERAAVDDAWKLFVKTEAGAEASWAFDTAVKHGGAQSCRLTVAKAGADVMHVHFYQTGLSIETGKTYTFSAWVRADAERTGDMMVLHQGPPWTIYSGAPDSWLHKQVKMAAAEGVHIHSFGIVMPWPKPGDAPDFSATDAVLERVIDADPEALLLPRFGCDPPGWWYAAHPDEALQYDDGSREPVCVASMVWREEMLRNLRALVEHCEARYGEHMLGYHPCAQHTGEWFYPKTWDGLHCGFSPAMQRGFSAWLRKKYATEDALCAAWGDAAVRFDSVAVPAVEERVTASAGLFRDPARERKTIDFYEYLQVAMVEPLELIAATVKDASARKKLVTLFYGYYFEISGLPFGPQTSGHLALARLLECPDVDIVCSPISYQDRGLGGIGAFMAPVDSVRGHGKLWLNEDDTRTFLTPEDAGYGRVSTLEHSRWVHQRNFSRMLPRRLACWYMDLGGEGWLADERLWRNIGALRAIYDAHLGSPAPWSAEVAVIVDETSPFYLASNAEVMRPLANEFRTQLYRMGVPFRQYLLSDLEAGRVPEHRVYLFMGCFHLSAAQRDAIAGAVSGATAVWFYGSGFVGDRPDTANLAALTGMPVREIEGDTAAMIAPEPGAALCAGVPPEAFGVPTALRPLWRVEETDGLEVLGRFGDGTVGAAAVRRNGRLAVYIGTLTAPARLLRNILMASGVHVYL
;
A
#
# COMPACT_ATOMS: atom_id res chain seq x y z
N MET A 1 37.58 44.17 35.26
CA MET A 1 37.16 43.75 33.89
C MET A 1 37.10 42.25 33.72
N ASN A 2 37.97 41.43 34.29
CA ASN A 2 37.92 39.95 34.07
C ASN A 2 36.76 39.22 34.74
N SER A 3 36.20 39.72 35.84
CA SER A 3 35.06 39.07 36.54
C SER A 3 33.72 39.27 35.84
N VAL A 4 33.54 40.39 35.13
CA VAL A 4 32.30 40.68 34.38
C VAL A 4 32.26 39.88 33.07
N VAL A 5 33.40 39.67 32.43
CA VAL A 5 33.49 38.84 31.18
C VAL A 5 33.30 37.37 31.52
N GLN A 6 33.74 36.91 32.68
CA GLN A 6 33.51 35.51 33.12
C GLN A 6 32.07 35.27 33.52
N ALA A 7 31.40 36.24 34.17
CA ALA A 7 29.97 36.18 34.48
C ALA A 7 29.08 36.20 33.21
N MET A 8 29.45 36.98 32.20
CA MET A 8 28.76 37.00 30.90
C MET A 8 28.98 35.70 30.10
N ARG A 9 30.15 35.09 30.15
CA ARG A 9 30.41 33.78 29.56
C ARG A 9 29.66 32.65 30.26
N THR A 10 29.53 32.69 31.58
CA THR A 10 28.77 31.71 32.34
C THR A 10 27.28 31.92 32.17
N ALA A 11 26.79 33.13 32.06
CA ALA A 11 25.40 33.44 31.75
C ALA A 11 25.01 33.04 30.28
N ALA A 12 25.91 33.29 29.30
CA ALA A 12 25.73 32.86 27.92
C ALA A 12 25.79 31.33 27.79
N ALA A 13 26.65 30.65 28.56
CA ALA A 13 26.70 29.18 28.62
C ALA A 13 25.48 28.59 29.34
N MET A 14 24.95 29.23 30.36
CA MET A 14 23.69 28.83 31.02
C MET A 14 22.46 29.14 30.14
N CYS A 15 22.46 30.23 29.39
CA CYS A 15 21.41 30.48 28.40
C CYS A 15 21.47 29.51 27.20
N LEU A 16 22.67 29.05 26.81
CA LEU A 16 22.86 28.02 25.79
C LEU A 16 22.53 26.61 26.32
N LEU A 17 22.69 26.33 27.60
CA LEU A 17 22.29 25.08 28.24
C LEU A 17 20.80 25.05 28.64
N ALA A 18 20.16 26.21 28.83
CA ALA A 18 18.69 26.30 29.02
C ALA A 18 17.93 26.35 27.71
N ALA A 19 18.61 26.55 26.56
CA ALA A 19 18.04 26.44 25.22
C ALA A 19 18.12 25.00 24.65
N ALA A 20 18.65 24.05 25.41
CA ALA A 20 18.72 22.62 25.10
C ALA A 20 17.69 21.77 25.88
N ALA A 21 16.63 22.37 26.44
CA ALA A 21 15.35 21.66 26.60
C ALA A 21 14.74 21.62 25.21
N GLY A 22 14.79 20.46 24.54
CA GLY A 22 14.43 20.30 23.14
C GLY A 22 13.09 20.96 22.83
N ALA A 23 13.08 21.87 21.88
CA ALA A 23 11.83 22.45 21.39
C ALA A 23 11.01 21.29 20.82
N GLU A 24 9.83 21.07 21.39
CA GLU A 24 8.90 20.02 20.97
C GLU A 24 8.67 20.10 19.46
N LEU A 25 8.90 18.98 18.74
CA LEU A 25 8.79 18.92 17.29
C LEU A 25 7.34 19.19 16.86
N THR A 26 7.16 20.12 15.93
CA THR A 26 5.88 20.40 15.28
C THR A 26 5.92 20.02 13.81
N ALA A 27 4.86 19.35 13.34
CA ALA A 27 4.70 18.95 11.96
C ALA A 27 3.30 19.27 11.45
N GLU A 28 3.21 19.82 10.27
CA GLU A 28 1.94 20.22 9.64
C GLU A 28 2.03 20.11 8.12
N VAL A 29 0.88 19.92 7.46
CA VAL A 29 0.72 20.10 6.02
C VAL A 29 0.00 21.41 5.78
N ARG A 30 0.59 22.29 4.99
CA ARG A 30 -0.03 23.58 4.60
C ARG A 30 0.40 24.00 3.22
N ASP A 31 -0.29 25.03 2.66
CA ASP A 31 0.11 25.59 1.37
C ASP A 31 1.52 26.15 1.41
N HIS A 32 2.30 25.82 0.39
CA HIS A 32 3.60 26.35 0.11
C HIS A 32 3.74 26.64 -1.38
N LEU A 33 3.69 27.93 -1.73
CA LEU A 33 3.83 28.38 -3.12
C LEU A 33 2.83 27.72 -4.09
N GLY A 34 1.57 27.56 -3.64
CA GLY A 34 0.44 27.04 -4.44
C GLY A 34 0.32 25.51 -4.45
N SER A 35 0.93 24.81 -3.47
CA SER A 35 0.75 23.36 -3.30
C SER A 35 0.85 22.96 -1.84
N PRO A 36 0.11 21.95 -1.36
CA PRO A 36 0.35 21.35 -0.05
C PRO A 36 1.80 20.88 0.06
N ALA A 37 2.42 21.15 1.19
CA ALA A 37 3.78 20.74 1.51
C ALA A 37 3.92 20.39 2.99
N LEU A 38 4.88 19.53 3.29
CA LEU A 38 5.28 19.17 4.65
C LEU A 38 6.08 20.31 5.28
N PHE A 39 5.71 20.70 6.49
CA PHE A 39 6.47 21.61 7.33
C PHE A 39 6.88 20.93 8.64
N VAL A 40 8.13 21.11 9.02
CA VAL A 40 8.68 20.65 10.30
C VAL A 40 9.29 21.85 11.01
N ASN A 41 8.84 22.14 12.22
CA ASN A 41 9.27 23.31 13.02
C ASN A 41 9.16 24.62 12.20
N GLY A 42 8.07 24.75 11.44
CA GLY A 42 7.77 25.93 10.64
C GLY A 42 8.56 26.07 9.33
N ALA A 43 9.46 25.14 9.00
CA ALA A 43 10.23 25.13 7.75
C ALA A 43 9.73 24.05 6.78
N PRO A 44 9.61 24.34 5.45
CA PRO A 44 9.24 23.34 4.48
C PRO A 44 10.31 22.25 4.37
N ARG A 45 9.88 21.01 4.22
CA ARG A 45 10.74 19.82 4.13
C ARG A 45 10.35 18.97 2.92
N THR A 46 11.35 18.39 2.26
CA THR A 46 11.14 17.40 1.20
C THR A 46 10.53 16.14 1.81
N PRO A 47 9.32 15.72 1.38
CA PRO A 47 8.61 14.59 1.96
C PRO A 47 9.03 13.26 1.28
N MET A 48 10.34 13.00 1.20
CA MET A 48 10.90 11.73 0.77
C MET A 48 11.36 10.96 1.99
N MET A 49 10.93 9.70 2.10
CA MET A 49 11.00 8.91 3.30
C MET A 49 11.52 7.50 2.99
N PHE A 50 11.94 6.80 4.03
CA PHE A 50 12.19 5.36 4.00
C PHE A 50 11.14 4.64 4.83
N PHE A 51 10.66 3.48 4.34
CA PHE A 51 9.87 2.54 5.12
C PHE A 51 10.53 1.16 5.14
N GLY A 52 10.59 0.55 6.34
CA GLY A 52 11.04 -0.83 6.51
C GLY A 52 10.41 -1.52 7.72
N TRP A 53 10.32 -2.85 7.67
CA TRP A 53 9.93 -3.64 8.84
C TRP A 53 11.15 -4.04 9.65
N ASP A 54 11.06 -3.92 10.99
CA ASP A 54 12.05 -4.50 11.88
C ASP A 54 11.74 -5.97 12.12
N ARG A 55 12.57 -6.83 11.53
CA ARG A 55 12.53 -8.28 11.76
C ARG A 55 13.47 -8.71 12.90
N GLY A 56 14.05 -7.74 13.61
CA GLY A 56 15.08 -7.99 14.61
C GLY A 56 16.43 -8.39 14.01
N PRO A 57 17.40 -8.72 14.85
CA PRO A 57 18.68 -9.26 14.39
C PRO A 57 18.49 -10.52 13.56
N GLY A 58 19.10 -10.55 12.40
CA GLY A 58 19.09 -11.72 11.52
C GLY A 58 20.26 -12.66 11.81
N PRO A 59 20.33 -13.80 11.13
CA PRO A 59 21.50 -14.66 11.17
C PRO A 59 22.72 -13.93 10.60
N THR A 60 23.91 -14.31 11.05
CA THR A 60 25.16 -13.78 10.52
C THR A 60 25.45 -14.42 9.16
N VAL A 61 25.40 -13.63 8.09
CA VAL A 61 25.72 -14.08 6.73
C VAL A 61 27.22 -14.35 6.61
N THR A 62 27.59 -15.53 6.09
CA THR A 62 28.96 -15.95 5.83
C THR A 62 29.22 -16.07 4.33
N HIS A 63 30.34 -15.48 3.87
CA HIS A 63 30.78 -15.61 2.50
C HIS A 63 31.78 -16.75 2.40
N LEU A 64 31.38 -17.86 1.77
CA LEU A 64 32.16 -19.07 1.61
C LEU A 64 33.00 -18.99 0.34
N SER A 65 34.24 -19.41 0.45
CA SER A 65 35.19 -19.47 -0.67
C SER A 65 35.71 -20.90 -0.91
N THR A 66 36.52 -21.08 -1.93
CA THR A 66 37.21 -22.35 -2.24
C THR A 66 38.38 -22.65 -1.30
N ASP A 67 38.74 -21.70 -0.43
CA ASP A 67 39.73 -21.89 0.62
C ASP A 67 39.06 -22.10 1.97
N TRP A 68 39.69 -22.84 2.87
CA TRP A 68 39.23 -22.97 4.24
C TRP A 68 39.31 -21.62 4.96
N ARG A 69 38.20 -21.22 5.60
CA ARG A 69 38.14 -20.03 6.45
C ARG A 69 37.34 -20.30 7.72
N GLU A 70 37.83 -19.80 8.81
CA GLU A 70 37.05 -19.78 10.05
C GLU A 70 36.05 -18.61 10.03
N HIS A 71 34.79 -18.93 10.26
CA HIS A 71 33.72 -17.99 10.50
C HIS A 71 33.30 -18.09 11.96
N HIS A 72 33.02 -16.97 12.58
CA HIS A 72 32.57 -16.95 13.99
C HIS A 72 31.57 -15.85 14.25
N VAL A 73 30.77 -16.06 15.28
CA VAL A 73 29.87 -15.08 15.87
C VAL A 73 30.04 -15.09 17.38
N THR A 74 30.18 -13.92 17.97
CA THR A 74 30.32 -13.74 19.42
C THR A 74 29.16 -12.87 19.91
N PHE A 75 28.53 -13.24 21.03
CA PHE A 75 27.40 -12.53 21.59
C PHE A 75 27.40 -12.62 23.11
N THR A 76 26.81 -11.63 23.77
CA THR A 76 26.49 -11.67 25.19
C THR A 76 25.07 -12.19 25.36
N ALA A 77 24.89 -13.21 26.18
CA ALA A 77 23.56 -13.82 26.40
C ALA A 77 22.60 -12.82 27.04
N PRO A 78 21.44 -12.57 26.42
CA PRO A 78 20.46 -11.61 26.93
C PRO A 78 19.57 -12.21 28.05
N GLU A 79 19.52 -13.54 28.14
CA GLU A 79 18.70 -14.29 29.10
C GLU A 79 19.35 -15.60 29.49
N ASP A 80 18.87 -16.21 30.58
CA ASP A 80 19.20 -17.58 30.92
C ASP A 80 18.40 -18.55 30.05
N ASN A 81 19.08 -19.50 29.40
CA ASN A 81 18.47 -20.56 28.64
C ASN A 81 19.09 -21.91 29.01
N ALA A 82 18.34 -22.76 29.69
CA ALA A 82 18.82 -24.04 30.19
C ALA A 82 18.43 -25.19 29.23
N GLY A 83 19.34 -25.56 28.34
CA GLY A 83 19.16 -26.73 27.45
C GLY A 83 18.25 -26.52 26.27
N ASN A 84 17.78 -25.30 26.02
CA ASN A 84 16.90 -24.98 24.87
C ASN A 84 17.56 -23.99 23.89
N CYS A 85 18.88 -23.99 23.84
CA CYS A 85 19.67 -23.23 22.88
C CYS A 85 20.24 -24.18 21.81
N GLY A 86 20.42 -23.72 20.57
CA GLY A 86 21.00 -24.48 19.49
C GLY A 86 21.87 -23.66 18.57
N VAL A 87 22.84 -24.32 17.94
CA VAL A 87 23.69 -23.73 16.89
C VAL A 87 23.25 -24.24 15.52
N HIS A 88 23.26 -23.37 14.52
CA HIS A 88 22.83 -23.69 13.16
C HIS A 88 23.83 -23.16 12.13
N LEU A 89 24.11 -23.99 11.11
CA LEU A 89 24.88 -23.68 9.91
C LEU A 89 23.98 -23.97 8.70
N ARG A 90 23.63 -22.94 7.91
CA ARG A 90 22.60 -23.00 6.87
C ARG A 90 23.18 -22.72 5.48
N PHE A 91 22.81 -23.55 4.46
CA PHE A 91 23.41 -23.51 3.12
C PHE A 91 22.42 -23.80 1.99
N GLY A 92 21.11 -23.68 2.21
CA GLY A 92 20.07 -24.16 1.28
C GLY A 92 19.81 -23.30 0.05
N ASN A 93 20.46 -22.14 -0.10
CA ASN A 93 20.20 -21.14 -1.14
C ASN A 93 20.89 -21.37 -2.49
N ALA A 94 21.83 -22.31 -2.58
CA ALA A 94 22.52 -22.63 -3.83
C ALA A 94 22.92 -24.12 -3.89
N PRO A 95 22.88 -24.80 -5.06
CA PRO A 95 23.43 -26.15 -5.22
C PRO A 95 24.96 -26.12 -5.14
N GLY A 96 25.58 -27.27 -4.80
CA GLY A 96 27.01 -27.38 -4.70
C GLY A 96 27.44 -28.11 -3.43
N THR A 97 28.74 -28.12 -3.14
CA THR A 97 29.32 -28.82 -1.99
C THR A 97 29.94 -27.85 -1.00
N VAL A 98 29.65 -28.06 0.27
CA VAL A 98 30.26 -27.34 1.39
C VAL A 98 30.95 -28.34 2.30
N TRP A 99 32.20 -28.06 2.71
CA TRP A 99 32.91 -28.78 3.73
C TRP A 99 32.95 -27.99 5.02
N ILE A 100 32.66 -28.67 6.13
CA ILE A 100 32.53 -28.09 7.47
C ILE A 100 33.49 -28.87 8.38
N ASP A 101 34.29 -28.15 9.16
CA ASP A 101 35.25 -28.75 10.08
C ASP A 101 35.41 -27.88 11.34
N ASP A 102 35.97 -28.45 12.41
CA ASP A 102 36.34 -27.75 13.65
C ASP A 102 35.26 -26.80 14.18
N VAL A 103 34.01 -27.28 14.28
CA VAL A 103 32.87 -26.49 14.78
C VAL A 103 32.95 -26.40 16.30
N ARG A 104 32.87 -25.19 16.84
CA ARG A 104 33.01 -24.89 18.30
C ARG A 104 31.95 -23.99 18.83
N PHE A 105 31.48 -24.24 20.05
CA PHE A 105 30.69 -23.34 20.88
C PHE A 105 31.26 -23.32 22.29
N TYR A 106 31.66 -22.14 22.75
CA TYR A 106 32.36 -21.99 24.03
C TYR A 106 32.03 -20.65 24.70
N GLU A 107 32.28 -20.54 26.00
CA GLU A 107 32.16 -19.31 26.78
C GLU A 107 33.39 -18.43 26.60
N GLY A 108 33.18 -17.15 26.29
CA GLY A 108 34.19 -16.10 26.12
C GLY A 108 34.24 -15.53 24.70
N GLU A 109 35.05 -14.49 24.54
CA GLU A 109 35.36 -13.84 23.27
C GLU A 109 36.06 -14.80 22.30
N TYR A 110 35.97 -14.48 20.99
CA TYR A 110 36.61 -15.27 19.95
C TYR A 110 38.14 -15.44 20.20
N ARG A 111 38.59 -16.67 20.08
CA ARG A 111 40.02 -17.09 20.11
C ARG A 111 40.20 -18.28 19.18
N GLU A 112 41.16 -18.19 18.29
CA GLU A 112 41.46 -19.22 17.29
C GLU A 112 41.69 -20.61 17.92
N ASP A 113 42.36 -20.68 19.07
CA ASP A 113 42.67 -21.92 19.79
C ASP A 113 41.82 -22.13 21.05
N ALA A 114 40.54 -21.72 21.04
CA ALA A 114 39.69 -21.83 22.19
C ALA A 114 39.51 -23.28 22.69
N ALA A 115 39.76 -23.48 24.00
CA ALA A 115 39.50 -24.76 24.68
C ALA A 115 38.05 -24.77 25.22
N GLY A 116 37.53 -25.96 25.51
CA GLY A 116 36.23 -26.11 26.18
C GLY A 116 35.03 -26.10 25.27
N ASN A 117 35.15 -26.67 24.07
CA ASN A 117 34.00 -26.84 23.17
C ASN A 117 32.82 -27.53 23.86
N ARG A 118 31.64 -26.95 23.82
CA ARG A 118 30.40 -27.47 24.38
C ARG A 118 29.62 -28.34 23.38
N LEU A 119 30.02 -28.32 22.09
CA LEU A 119 29.42 -29.17 21.06
C LEU A 119 30.01 -30.60 21.12
N GLN A 120 29.16 -31.56 20.80
CA GLN A 120 29.58 -32.94 20.59
C GLN A 120 29.95 -33.12 19.11
N CYS A 121 31.01 -33.90 18.84
CA CYS A 121 31.50 -34.23 17.49
C CYS A 121 31.64 -33.01 16.56
N GLY A 122 32.07 -31.85 17.08
CA GLY A 122 32.25 -30.65 16.28
C GLY A 122 33.50 -30.71 15.38
N ASP A 123 34.44 -31.57 15.69
CA ASP A 123 35.67 -31.90 14.92
C ASP A 123 35.44 -32.99 13.83
N TRP A 124 34.23 -33.55 13.78
CA TRP A 124 33.82 -34.62 12.85
C TRP A 124 34.63 -35.90 12.93
N GLU A 125 35.49 -36.09 13.92
CA GLU A 125 36.41 -37.27 14.05
C GLU A 125 35.72 -38.52 14.62
N GLY A 126 34.45 -38.43 14.97
CA GLY A 126 33.65 -39.53 15.51
C GLY A 126 33.20 -40.54 14.44
N GLU A 127 32.72 -41.70 14.87
CA GLU A 127 31.99 -42.62 14.00
C GLU A 127 30.69 -42.01 13.51
N ARG A 128 30.24 -42.42 12.33
CA ARG A 128 29.03 -41.91 11.69
C ARG A 128 27.82 -41.89 12.61
N ALA A 129 27.60 -42.96 13.39
CA ALA A 129 26.47 -43.05 14.29
C ALA A 129 26.49 -41.98 15.43
N ALA A 130 27.68 -41.68 15.96
CA ALA A 130 27.85 -40.68 17.00
C ALA A 130 27.62 -39.25 16.45
N VAL A 131 28.05 -38.99 15.22
CA VAL A 131 27.84 -37.70 14.56
C VAL A 131 26.36 -37.51 14.18
N ASP A 132 25.68 -38.54 13.67
CA ASP A 132 24.24 -38.50 13.36
C ASP A 132 23.39 -38.36 14.64
N ASP A 133 23.89 -38.77 15.78
CA ASP A 133 23.21 -38.57 17.07
C ASP A 133 23.39 -37.14 17.58
N ALA A 134 24.57 -36.56 17.44
CA ALA A 134 24.90 -35.19 17.88
C ALA A 134 24.36 -34.11 16.91
N TRP A 135 24.56 -34.30 15.62
CA TRP A 135 24.20 -33.35 14.59
C TRP A 135 23.00 -33.81 13.77
N LYS A 136 22.08 -32.88 13.49
CA LYS A 136 20.93 -33.16 12.63
C LYS A 136 21.03 -32.37 11.33
N LEU A 137 20.81 -33.06 10.20
CA LEU A 137 20.63 -32.43 8.90
C LEU A 137 19.14 -32.22 8.65
N PHE A 138 18.73 -30.98 8.51
CA PHE A 138 17.38 -30.61 8.05
C PHE A 138 17.40 -30.33 6.55
N VAL A 139 16.45 -30.91 5.81
CA VAL A 139 16.24 -30.66 4.37
C VAL A 139 14.75 -30.46 4.16
N LYS A 140 14.35 -29.28 3.70
CA LYS A 140 12.94 -28.96 3.41
C LYS A 140 12.53 -29.49 2.05
N THR A 141 12.21 -30.78 2.00
CA THR A 141 11.84 -31.48 0.77
C THR A 141 10.56 -30.96 0.13
N GLU A 142 9.62 -30.41 0.93
CA GLU A 142 8.39 -29.79 0.46
C GLU A 142 8.66 -28.50 -0.35
N ALA A 143 9.79 -27.85 -0.10
CA ALA A 143 10.28 -26.72 -0.90
C ALA A 143 11.17 -27.16 -2.07
N GLY A 144 11.27 -28.45 -2.34
CA GLY A 144 12.06 -29.04 -3.41
C GLY A 144 13.56 -29.10 -3.16
N ALA A 145 14.03 -28.84 -1.92
CA ALA A 145 15.45 -28.98 -1.57
C ALA A 145 15.86 -30.46 -1.50
N GLU A 146 17.07 -30.75 -1.97
CA GLU A 146 17.69 -32.10 -1.91
C GLU A 146 19.14 -31.97 -1.44
N ALA A 147 19.47 -32.60 -0.33
CA ALA A 147 20.83 -32.58 0.22
C ALA A 147 21.17 -33.88 0.93
N SER A 148 22.47 -34.16 1.02
CA SER A 148 23.02 -35.30 1.76
C SER A 148 24.40 -34.94 2.29
N TRP A 149 24.89 -35.67 3.30
CA TRP A 149 26.22 -35.48 3.82
C TRP A 149 27.02 -36.79 3.98
N ALA A 150 28.32 -36.67 3.94
CA ALA A 150 29.26 -37.79 4.14
C ALA A 150 30.57 -37.28 4.78
N PHE A 151 31.35 -38.17 5.34
CA PHE A 151 32.72 -37.82 5.69
C PHE A 151 33.61 -37.68 4.43
N ASP A 152 34.55 -36.73 4.48
CA ASP A 152 35.56 -36.54 3.47
C ASP A 152 36.97 -36.60 4.12
N THR A 153 37.75 -37.59 3.74
CA THR A 153 39.11 -37.78 4.24
C THR A 153 40.15 -37.07 3.37
N ALA A 154 39.77 -36.65 2.18
CA ALA A 154 40.65 -35.97 1.24
C ALA A 154 40.63 -34.45 1.40
N VAL A 155 39.43 -33.86 1.65
CA VAL A 155 39.23 -32.42 1.84
C VAL A 155 38.84 -32.17 3.29
N LYS A 156 39.79 -31.70 4.09
CA LYS A 156 39.61 -31.45 5.53
C LYS A 156 40.47 -30.27 5.98
N HIS A 157 40.09 -29.60 7.06
CA HIS A 157 40.88 -28.56 7.70
C HIS A 157 41.84 -29.16 8.71
N GLY A 158 41.32 -29.94 9.66
CA GLY A 158 42.06 -30.60 10.72
C GLY A 158 41.91 -32.13 10.67
N GLY A 159 42.51 -32.84 11.62
CA GLY A 159 42.25 -34.25 11.92
C GLY A 159 42.35 -35.23 10.74
N ALA A 160 41.49 -36.25 10.74
CA ALA A 160 41.45 -37.30 9.74
C ALA A 160 40.35 -37.09 8.68
N GLN A 161 39.28 -36.38 9.01
CA GLN A 161 38.14 -36.20 8.12
C GLN A 161 37.36 -34.93 8.44
N SER A 162 36.54 -34.43 7.48
CA SER A 162 35.58 -33.34 7.64
C SER A 162 34.17 -33.80 7.26
N CYS A 163 33.16 -32.93 7.52
CA CYS A 163 31.80 -33.09 6.99
C CYS A 163 31.72 -32.53 5.58
N ARG A 164 31.35 -33.33 4.59
CA ARG A 164 31.01 -32.91 3.24
C ARG A 164 29.49 -32.91 3.08
N LEU A 165 28.90 -31.72 3.03
CA LEU A 165 27.50 -31.50 2.72
C LEU A 165 27.34 -31.23 1.22
N THR A 166 26.54 -32.06 0.53
CA THR A 166 26.20 -31.85 -0.89
C THR A 166 24.77 -31.42 -1.01
N VAL A 167 24.54 -30.21 -1.50
CA VAL A 167 23.23 -29.68 -1.86
C VAL A 167 23.01 -29.97 -3.34
N ALA A 168 22.28 -31.04 -3.63
CA ALA A 168 22.01 -31.47 -5.01
C ALA A 168 21.01 -30.53 -5.68
N LYS A 169 20.03 -30.01 -4.91
CA LYS A 169 19.04 -29.04 -5.34
C LYS A 169 18.76 -28.01 -4.23
N ALA A 170 18.94 -26.75 -4.56
CA ALA A 170 18.66 -25.66 -3.63
C ALA A 170 17.17 -25.46 -3.40
N GLY A 171 16.81 -24.97 -2.21
CA GLY A 171 15.51 -24.36 -1.97
C GLY A 171 15.56 -22.86 -2.29
N ALA A 172 14.45 -22.16 -2.04
CA ALA A 172 14.38 -20.71 -2.20
C ALA A 172 15.04 -19.94 -1.04
N ASP A 173 15.36 -20.61 0.07
CA ASP A 173 15.88 -20.00 1.29
C ASP A 173 17.09 -20.79 1.83
N VAL A 174 18.04 -20.07 2.43
CA VAL A 174 19.23 -20.64 3.05
C VAL A 174 18.88 -21.65 4.14
N MET A 175 17.78 -21.45 4.86
CA MET A 175 17.28 -22.34 5.92
C MET A 175 16.76 -23.70 5.41
N HIS A 176 16.55 -23.85 4.10
CA HIS A 176 16.02 -25.09 3.53
C HIS A 176 16.98 -26.28 3.58
N VAL A 177 18.28 -26.04 3.80
CA VAL A 177 19.28 -27.07 4.13
C VAL A 177 20.17 -26.54 5.24
N HIS A 178 20.13 -27.17 6.40
CA HIS A 178 21.03 -26.79 7.50
C HIS A 178 21.42 -27.94 8.42
N PHE A 179 22.64 -27.83 8.97
CA PHE A 179 23.09 -28.61 10.10
C PHE A 179 22.83 -27.86 11.40
N TYR A 180 22.40 -28.59 12.43
CA TYR A 180 22.20 -28.00 13.75
C TYR A 180 22.48 -29.01 14.88
N GLN A 181 22.87 -28.45 16.01
CA GLN A 181 22.94 -29.16 17.30
C GLN A 181 22.19 -28.33 18.35
N THR A 182 21.40 -29.01 19.18
CA THR A 182 20.57 -28.40 20.25
C THR A 182 20.98 -28.90 21.63
N GLY A 183 20.28 -28.45 22.67
CA GLY A 183 20.54 -28.88 24.04
C GLY A 183 21.61 -28.06 24.76
N LEU A 184 22.00 -26.93 24.18
CA LEU A 184 22.99 -26.03 24.79
C LEU A 184 22.35 -25.12 25.82
N SER A 185 23.15 -24.65 26.79
CA SER A 185 22.73 -23.71 27.83
C SER A 185 23.60 -22.46 27.79
N ILE A 186 22.95 -21.29 27.95
CA ILE A 186 23.58 -19.99 28.11
C ILE A 186 23.07 -19.31 29.39
N GLU A 187 23.87 -18.40 29.94
CA GLU A 187 23.57 -17.65 31.18
C GLU A 187 23.63 -16.14 30.89
N THR A 188 22.67 -15.42 31.41
CA THR A 188 22.56 -13.95 31.26
C THR A 188 23.88 -13.24 31.57
N GLY A 189 24.27 -12.34 30.65
CA GLY A 189 25.47 -11.49 30.83
C GLY A 189 26.80 -12.18 30.54
N LYS A 190 26.80 -13.51 30.26
CA LYS A 190 28.01 -14.20 29.80
C LYS A 190 28.17 -14.07 28.29
N THR A 191 29.42 -13.95 27.85
CA THR A 191 29.79 -13.94 26.44
C THR A 191 30.02 -15.36 25.93
N TYR A 192 29.55 -15.66 24.73
CA TYR A 192 29.71 -16.94 24.05
C TYR A 192 30.16 -16.72 22.61
N THR A 193 30.97 -17.66 22.10
CA THR A 193 31.40 -17.68 20.70
C THR A 193 31.02 -19.02 20.05
N PHE A 194 30.42 -18.92 18.85
CA PHE A 194 30.17 -20.02 17.92
C PHE A 194 31.05 -19.83 16.71
N SER A 195 31.92 -20.79 16.40
CA SER A 195 32.82 -20.77 15.24
C SER A 195 32.79 -22.06 14.45
N ALA A 196 33.12 -21.98 13.15
CA ALA A 196 33.23 -23.12 12.26
C ALA A 196 34.22 -22.83 11.15
N TRP A 197 35.09 -23.79 10.83
CA TRP A 197 35.86 -23.77 9.61
C TRP A 197 35.00 -24.29 8.45
N VAL A 198 34.89 -23.49 7.39
CA VAL A 198 34.02 -23.81 6.25
C VAL A 198 34.74 -23.50 4.95
N ARG A 199 34.50 -24.35 3.95
CA ARG A 199 34.96 -24.24 2.58
C ARG A 199 33.87 -24.66 1.61
N ALA A 200 33.80 -24.11 0.41
CA ALA A 200 32.87 -24.50 -0.63
C ALA A 200 33.55 -24.86 -1.94
N ASP A 201 32.87 -25.55 -2.84
CA ASP A 201 33.34 -25.87 -4.18
C ASP A 201 33.35 -24.63 -5.12
N ALA A 202 32.59 -23.62 -4.80
CA ALA A 202 32.55 -22.32 -5.48
C ALA A 202 32.18 -21.20 -4.47
N GLU A 203 32.44 -19.95 -4.81
CA GLU A 203 31.98 -18.81 -3.99
C GLU A 203 30.45 -18.82 -3.84
N ARG A 204 30.01 -18.78 -2.59
CA ARG A 204 28.57 -18.76 -2.24
C ARG A 204 28.37 -18.16 -0.85
N THR A 205 27.10 -17.92 -0.49
CA THR A 205 26.75 -17.50 0.85
C THR A 205 26.12 -18.64 1.63
N GLY A 206 26.32 -18.60 2.94
CA GLY A 206 25.60 -19.36 3.94
C GLY A 206 25.30 -18.45 5.11
N ASP A 207 24.77 -18.99 6.19
CA ASP A 207 24.71 -18.25 7.45
C ASP A 207 24.94 -19.17 8.66
N MET A 208 25.24 -18.53 9.78
CA MET A 208 25.40 -19.18 11.08
C MET A 208 24.68 -18.40 12.16
N MET A 209 24.15 -19.12 13.14
CA MET A 209 23.45 -18.50 14.27
C MET A 209 23.36 -19.39 15.49
N VAL A 210 23.14 -18.77 16.64
CA VAL A 210 22.73 -19.40 17.89
C VAL A 210 21.35 -18.90 18.25
N LEU A 211 20.42 -19.81 18.56
CA LEU A 211 19.04 -19.41 18.81
C LEU A 211 18.33 -20.24 19.90
N HIS A 212 17.26 -19.65 20.46
CA HIS A 212 16.26 -20.33 21.26
C HIS A 212 15.45 -21.31 20.38
N GLN A 213 15.34 -22.56 20.79
CA GLN A 213 14.60 -23.60 20.06
C GLN A 213 13.10 -23.55 20.42
N GLY A 214 12.27 -23.31 19.42
CA GLY A 214 10.82 -23.22 19.59
C GLY A 214 10.31 -21.77 19.64
N PRO A 215 8.99 -21.59 19.54
CA PRO A 215 8.37 -20.27 19.56
C PRO A 215 8.47 -19.58 20.93
N PRO A 216 8.87 -18.29 20.97
CA PRO A 216 9.39 -17.52 19.86
C PRO A 216 10.82 -17.94 19.50
N TRP A 217 11.10 -18.07 18.19
CA TRP A 217 12.44 -18.39 17.69
C TRP A 217 13.34 -17.15 17.80
N THR A 218 14.03 -17.01 18.94
CA THR A 218 14.89 -15.84 19.20
C THR A 218 16.32 -16.13 18.81
N ILE A 219 16.89 -15.31 17.92
CA ILE A 219 18.31 -15.41 17.53
C ILE A 219 19.16 -14.65 18.57
N TYR A 220 20.07 -15.37 19.21
CA TYR A 220 20.99 -14.80 20.21
C TYR A 220 22.26 -14.22 19.58
N SER A 221 22.75 -14.85 18.52
CA SER A 221 23.95 -14.45 17.80
C SER A 221 23.62 -14.10 16.36
N GLY A 222 23.00 -12.97 16.17
CA GLY A 222 22.71 -12.44 14.84
C GLY A 222 23.62 -11.28 14.48
N ALA A 223 23.49 -10.78 13.27
CA ALA A 223 24.05 -9.49 12.91
C ALA A 223 23.47 -8.45 13.88
N PRO A 224 24.29 -7.59 14.50
CA PRO A 224 23.84 -6.59 15.46
C PRO A 224 22.82 -5.64 14.82
N ASP A 225 22.91 -5.41 13.53
CA ASP A 225 22.07 -4.54 12.75
C ASP A 225 20.99 -5.33 12.00
N SER A 226 19.71 -5.10 12.30
CA SER A 226 18.61 -5.54 11.46
C SER A 226 18.66 -4.89 10.07
N TRP A 227 17.92 -5.44 9.08
CA TRP A 227 17.79 -4.78 7.78
C TRP A 227 17.20 -3.37 7.89
N LEU A 228 16.27 -3.14 8.82
CA LEU A 228 15.76 -1.80 9.12
C LEU A 228 16.90 -0.87 9.52
N HIS A 229 17.70 -1.24 10.54
CA HIS A 229 18.80 -0.43 11.06
C HIS A 229 19.83 -0.09 9.97
N LYS A 230 20.26 -1.09 9.17
CA LYS A 230 21.20 -0.88 8.06
C LYS A 230 20.67 0.10 7.01
N GLN A 231 19.40 -0.04 6.62
CA GLN A 231 18.80 0.79 5.57
C GLN A 231 18.50 2.20 6.08
N VAL A 232 18.14 2.37 7.37
CA VAL A 232 18.03 3.69 8.00
C VAL A 232 19.35 4.43 7.95
N LYS A 233 20.48 3.78 8.31
CA LYS A 233 21.82 4.37 8.18
C LYS A 233 22.16 4.80 6.75
N MET A 234 21.85 3.95 5.76
CA MET A 234 22.08 4.26 4.34
C MET A 234 21.19 5.43 3.87
N ALA A 235 19.94 5.49 4.29
CA ALA A 235 19.01 6.56 3.98
C ALA A 235 19.49 7.90 4.58
N ALA A 236 19.86 7.91 5.86
CA ALA A 236 20.39 9.08 6.58
C ALA A 236 21.67 9.62 5.93
N ALA A 237 22.58 8.75 5.49
CA ALA A 237 23.79 9.14 4.78
C ALA A 237 23.52 9.93 3.49
N GLU A 238 22.36 9.76 2.86
CA GLU A 238 21.90 10.48 1.67
C GLU A 238 20.89 11.61 2.02
N GLY A 239 20.75 11.94 3.32
CA GLY A 239 19.92 13.02 3.83
C GLY A 239 18.42 12.70 3.89
N VAL A 240 18.04 11.42 3.84
CA VAL A 240 16.65 10.97 4.06
C VAL A 240 16.50 10.59 5.53
N HIS A 241 15.94 11.52 6.33
CA HIS A 241 15.80 11.41 7.78
C HIS A 241 14.35 11.14 8.24
N ILE A 242 13.39 11.03 7.32
CA ILE A 242 12.03 10.66 7.66
C ILE A 242 11.90 9.14 7.50
N HIS A 243 11.59 8.45 8.62
CA HIS A 243 11.51 6.99 8.66
C HIS A 243 10.13 6.53 9.10
N SER A 244 9.53 5.63 8.33
CA SER A 244 8.33 4.89 8.70
C SER A 244 8.68 3.42 8.91
N PHE A 245 8.08 2.80 9.90
CA PHE A 245 8.36 1.41 10.30
C PHE A 245 7.24 0.89 11.18
N GLY A 246 7.17 -0.43 11.36
CA GLY A 246 6.15 -1.06 12.20
C GLY A 246 6.45 -0.94 13.69
N ILE A 247 5.44 -0.55 14.47
CA ILE A 247 5.42 -0.65 15.95
C ILE A 247 4.16 -1.39 16.41
N VAL A 248 4.07 -1.70 17.69
CA VAL A 248 2.93 -2.41 18.29
C VAL A 248 2.08 -1.45 19.11
N MET A 249 0.77 -1.39 18.82
CA MET A 249 -0.20 -0.76 19.73
C MET A 249 -0.61 -1.79 20.80
N PRO A 250 -0.35 -1.52 22.10
CA PRO A 250 -0.71 -2.46 23.16
C PRO A 250 -2.23 -2.66 23.26
N TRP A 251 -2.64 -3.93 23.45
CA TRP A 251 -4.01 -4.33 23.78
C TRP A 251 -4.00 -5.07 25.11
N PRO A 252 -4.01 -4.36 26.26
CA PRO A 252 -4.00 -4.99 27.57
C PRO A 252 -5.31 -5.75 27.83
N LYS A 253 -5.24 -6.89 28.49
CA LYS A 253 -6.44 -7.55 29.02
C LYS A 253 -7.07 -6.69 30.13
N PRO A 254 -8.37 -6.85 30.40
CA PRO A 254 -9.03 -6.12 31.46
C PRO A 254 -8.30 -6.24 32.80
N GLY A 255 -7.83 -5.11 33.35
CA GLY A 255 -7.07 -5.04 34.60
C GLY A 255 -5.53 -4.99 34.45
N ASP A 256 -5.00 -5.27 33.26
CA ASP A 256 -3.57 -5.17 32.98
C ASP A 256 -3.21 -3.73 32.54
N ALA A 257 -1.97 -3.33 32.80
CA ALA A 257 -1.40 -2.11 32.24
C ALA A 257 -0.90 -2.34 30.80
N PRO A 258 -0.90 -1.32 29.94
CA PRO A 258 -0.31 -1.44 28.59
C PRO A 258 1.22 -1.61 28.68
N ASP A 259 1.77 -2.53 27.88
CA ASP A 259 3.20 -2.76 27.75
C ASP A 259 3.71 -2.15 26.43
N PHE A 260 4.59 -1.16 26.53
CA PHE A 260 5.18 -0.45 25.39
C PHE A 260 6.59 -0.92 25.03
N SER A 261 7.14 -1.93 25.74
CA SER A 261 8.53 -2.35 25.59
C SER A 261 8.91 -2.71 24.14
N ALA A 262 8.03 -3.42 23.43
CA ALA A 262 8.25 -3.77 22.02
C ALA A 262 8.26 -2.53 21.10
N THR A 263 7.44 -1.53 21.39
CA THR A 263 7.39 -0.26 20.66
C THR A 263 8.65 0.55 20.93
N ASP A 264 9.04 0.70 22.19
CA ASP A 264 10.24 1.41 22.61
C ASP A 264 11.50 0.83 21.94
N ALA A 265 11.63 -0.49 21.91
CA ALA A 265 12.78 -1.16 21.29
C ALA A 265 12.97 -0.83 19.81
N VAL A 266 11.88 -0.69 19.04
CA VAL A 266 11.97 -0.33 17.60
C VAL A 266 12.27 1.16 17.45
N LEU A 267 11.61 2.04 18.21
CA LEU A 267 11.85 3.49 18.19
C LEU A 267 13.32 3.81 18.53
N GLU A 268 13.85 3.24 19.61
CA GLU A 268 15.23 3.42 20.04
C GLU A 268 16.23 2.92 18.98
N ARG A 269 15.95 1.80 18.31
CA ARG A 269 16.79 1.28 17.23
C ARG A 269 16.87 2.20 16.02
N VAL A 270 15.75 2.82 15.64
CA VAL A 270 15.73 3.78 14.52
C VAL A 270 16.47 5.06 14.89
N ILE A 271 16.29 5.57 16.11
CA ILE A 271 17.01 6.75 16.62
C ILE A 271 18.51 6.48 16.75
N ASP A 272 18.92 5.27 17.19
CA ASP A 272 20.33 4.87 17.21
C ASP A 272 20.95 4.86 15.81
N ALA A 273 20.19 4.38 14.80
CA ALA A 273 20.65 4.35 13.42
C ALA A 273 20.73 5.74 12.77
N ASP A 274 19.83 6.65 13.15
CA ASP A 274 19.77 8.04 12.68
C ASP A 274 19.35 8.97 13.83
N PRO A 275 20.30 9.62 14.53
CA PRO A 275 19.98 10.56 15.61
C PRO A 275 19.17 11.80 15.17
N GLU A 276 19.08 12.09 13.86
CA GLU A 276 18.24 13.17 13.31
C GLU A 276 16.88 12.65 12.81
N ALA A 277 16.54 11.39 13.12
CA ALA A 277 15.33 10.73 12.63
C ALA A 277 14.04 11.49 12.95
N LEU A 278 13.18 11.63 11.97
CA LEU A 278 11.80 12.07 12.07
C LEU A 278 10.89 10.86 11.88
N LEU A 279 10.21 10.46 12.94
CA LEU A 279 9.53 9.16 13.03
C LEU A 279 8.07 9.26 12.61
N LEU A 280 7.65 8.39 11.68
CA LEU A 280 6.27 8.20 11.23
C LEU A 280 5.88 6.72 11.36
N PRO A 281 5.74 6.19 12.61
CA PRO A 281 5.48 4.78 12.82
C PRO A 281 4.11 4.33 12.31
N ARG A 282 4.07 3.13 11.71
CA ARG A 282 2.88 2.40 11.29
C ARG A 282 2.52 1.35 12.34
N PHE A 283 1.23 1.22 12.67
CA PHE A 283 0.77 0.25 13.66
C PHE A 283 -0.64 -0.22 13.38
N GLY A 284 -0.94 -1.48 13.76
CA GLY A 284 -2.25 -2.09 13.61
C GLY A 284 -3.22 -1.66 14.70
N CYS A 285 -4.46 -1.37 14.30
CA CYS A 285 -5.58 -1.07 15.19
C CYS A 285 -6.53 -2.26 15.37
N ASP A 286 -6.26 -3.41 14.73
CA ASP A 286 -7.05 -4.63 14.89
C ASP A 286 -6.78 -5.25 16.26
N PRO A 287 -7.82 -5.78 16.94
CA PRO A 287 -7.66 -6.40 18.25
C PRO A 287 -7.01 -7.77 18.17
N PRO A 288 -6.39 -8.26 19.25
CA PRO A 288 -5.78 -9.58 19.29
C PRO A 288 -6.81 -10.71 19.41
N GLY A 289 -6.38 -11.97 19.17
CA GLY A 289 -7.26 -13.14 19.12
C GLY A 289 -8.12 -13.37 20.38
N TRP A 290 -7.62 -13.04 21.58
CA TRP A 290 -8.42 -13.18 22.81
C TRP A 290 -9.64 -12.24 22.84
N TRP A 291 -9.55 -11.07 22.17
CA TRP A 291 -10.64 -10.10 22.11
C TRP A 291 -11.84 -10.65 21.33
N TYR A 292 -11.57 -11.32 20.19
CA TYR A 292 -12.65 -11.95 19.39
C TYR A 292 -13.35 -13.07 20.17
N ALA A 293 -12.62 -13.80 21.01
CA ALA A 293 -13.24 -14.82 21.88
C ALA A 293 -14.20 -14.20 22.90
N ALA A 294 -13.91 -12.99 23.36
CA ALA A 294 -14.77 -12.23 24.29
C ALA A 294 -15.92 -11.51 23.57
N HIS A 295 -15.75 -11.14 22.29
CA HIS A 295 -16.68 -10.33 21.50
C HIS A 295 -17.03 -10.96 20.14
N PRO A 296 -17.62 -12.18 20.09
CA PRO A 296 -17.82 -12.92 18.84
C PRO A 296 -18.77 -12.23 17.86
N ASP A 297 -19.70 -11.39 18.33
CA ASP A 297 -20.66 -10.65 17.50
C ASP A 297 -20.08 -9.36 16.88
N GLU A 298 -18.86 -8.99 17.27
CA GLU A 298 -18.17 -7.78 16.81
C GLU A 298 -17.18 -8.06 15.68
N ALA A 299 -17.00 -9.33 15.26
CA ALA A 299 -16.26 -9.70 14.07
C ALA A 299 -17.08 -9.44 12.80
N LEU A 300 -16.41 -8.99 11.72
CA LEU A 300 -17.04 -8.87 10.40
C LEU A 300 -17.43 -10.27 9.89
N GLN A 301 -18.61 -10.39 9.30
CA GLN A 301 -19.13 -11.65 8.75
C GLN A 301 -19.37 -11.52 7.24
N TYR A 302 -18.98 -12.56 6.50
CA TYR A 302 -19.14 -12.71 5.05
C TYR A 302 -20.28 -13.67 4.71
N ASP A 303 -20.67 -13.69 3.42
CA ASP A 303 -21.77 -14.52 2.92
C ASP A 303 -21.50 -16.02 2.97
N ASP A 304 -20.23 -16.45 3.01
CA ASP A 304 -19.84 -17.85 3.26
C ASP A 304 -19.89 -18.24 4.75
N GLY A 305 -20.27 -17.31 5.64
CA GLY A 305 -20.31 -17.49 7.08
C GLY A 305 -18.97 -17.28 7.80
N SER A 306 -17.87 -17.07 7.09
CA SER A 306 -16.58 -16.76 7.68
C SER A 306 -16.60 -15.41 8.41
N ARG A 307 -15.78 -15.30 9.49
CA ARG A 307 -15.75 -14.11 10.35
C ARG A 307 -14.32 -13.70 10.60
N GLU A 308 -13.93 -12.56 10.10
CA GLU A 308 -12.66 -11.85 10.33
C GLU A 308 -12.57 -10.62 9.43
N PRO A 309 -11.83 -9.59 9.75
CA PRO A 309 -11.31 -9.22 11.06
C PRO A 309 -12.42 -8.59 11.92
N VAL A 310 -12.10 -7.58 12.74
CA VAL A 310 -13.10 -6.81 13.49
C VAL A 310 -14.05 -6.06 12.55
N CYS A 311 -15.33 -6.00 12.92
CA CYS A 311 -16.29 -5.18 12.19
C CYS A 311 -16.05 -3.69 12.49
N VAL A 312 -15.78 -2.90 11.47
CA VAL A 312 -15.55 -1.45 11.60
C VAL A 312 -16.75 -0.68 12.17
N ALA A 313 -17.97 -1.27 12.12
CA ALA A 313 -19.17 -0.71 12.73
C ALA A 313 -19.29 -1.06 14.24
N SER A 314 -18.37 -1.86 14.81
CA SER A 314 -18.38 -2.21 16.22
C SER A 314 -18.07 -1.01 17.11
N MET A 315 -19.01 -0.61 17.93
CA MET A 315 -18.80 0.48 18.90
C MET A 315 -17.88 0.03 20.04
N VAL A 316 -17.95 -1.26 20.45
CA VAL A 316 -17.06 -1.83 21.46
C VAL A 316 -15.59 -1.74 21.03
N TRP A 317 -15.30 -2.18 19.81
CA TRP A 317 -13.96 -2.05 19.23
C TRP A 317 -13.51 -0.60 19.13
N ARG A 318 -14.37 0.29 18.60
CA ARG A 318 -14.02 1.71 18.43
C ARG A 318 -13.63 2.34 19.76
N GLU A 319 -14.39 2.13 20.84
CA GLU A 319 -14.09 2.69 22.16
C GLU A 319 -12.78 2.15 22.75
N GLU A 320 -12.53 0.85 22.65
CA GLU A 320 -11.32 0.24 23.18
C GLU A 320 -10.08 0.60 22.36
N MET A 321 -10.19 0.57 21.05
CA MET A 321 -9.14 0.97 20.12
C MET A 321 -8.71 2.42 20.35
N LEU A 322 -9.65 3.37 20.46
CA LEU A 322 -9.36 4.79 20.69
C LEU A 322 -8.69 5.02 22.04
N ARG A 323 -9.09 4.29 23.08
CA ARG A 323 -8.43 4.34 24.40
C ARG A 323 -6.97 3.86 24.31
N ASN A 324 -6.72 2.73 23.64
CA ASN A 324 -5.38 2.17 23.47
C ASN A 324 -4.51 3.04 22.56
N LEU A 325 -5.10 3.60 21.51
CA LEU A 325 -4.44 4.57 20.62
C LEU A 325 -3.99 5.82 21.38
N ARG A 326 -4.87 6.40 22.19
CA ARG A 326 -4.53 7.56 23.03
C ARG A 326 -3.33 7.24 23.94
N ALA A 327 -3.36 6.08 24.62
CA ALA A 327 -2.26 5.67 25.50
C ALA A 327 -0.93 5.50 24.74
N LEU A 328 -0.97 4.93 23.52
CA LEU A 328 0.22 4.82 22.65
C LEU A 328 0.78 6.19 22.27
N VAL A 329 -0.08 7.10 21.80
CA VAL A 329 0.36 8.45 21.37
C VAL A 329 0.93 9.22 22.56
N GLU A 330 0.24 9.24 23.71
CA GLU A 330 0.72 9.91 24.92
C GLU A 330 2.07 9.35 25.39
N HIS A 331 2.27 8.03 25.32
CA HIS A 331 3.56 7.40 25.66
C HIS A 331 4.68 7.85 24.70
N CYS A 332 4.41 7.79 23.39
CA CYS A 332 5.39 8.18 22.36
C CYS A 332 5.74 9.68 22.46
N GLU A 333 4.75 10.54 22.68
CA GLU A 333 5.01 11.99 22.85
C GLU A 333 5.82 12.28 24.11
N ALA A 334 5.53 11.59 25.21
CA ALA A 334 6.25 11.79 26.46
C ALA A 334 7.73 11.36 26.39
N ARG A 335 8.06 10.33 25.59
CA ARG A 335 9.39 9.73 25.53
C ARG A 335 10.21 10.13 24.31
N TYR A 336 9.55 10.29 23.17
CA TYR A 336 10.18 10.47 21.85
C TYR A 336 9.63 11.67 21.09
N GLY A 337 8.89 12.57 21.75
CA GLY A 337 8.16 13.68 21.12
C GLY A 337 9.02 14.62 20.27
N GLU A 338 10.33 14.71 20.55
CA GLU A 338 11.30 15.48 19.76
C GLU A 338 11.64 14.83 18.41
N HIS A 339 11.37 13.52 18.24
CA HIS A 339 11.55 12.75 17.01
C HIS A 339 10.23 12.46 16.31
N MET A 340 9.09 12.46 17.01
CA MET A 340 7.80 12.08 16.43
C MET A 340 7.33 13.08 15.40
N LEU A 341 7.27 12.69 14.13
CA LEU A 341 6.71 13.49 13.03
C LEU A 341 5.19 13.33 12.96
N GLY A 342 4.70 12.13 13.19
CA GLY A 342 3.29 11.78 13.09
C GLY A 342 3.03 10.31 13.33
N TYR A 343 1.82 9.87 13.01
CA TYR A 343 1.31 8.52 13.26
C TYR A 343 0.60 7.97 12.04
N HIS A 344 0.78 6.66 11.77
CA HIS A 344 0.15 5.96 10.66
C HIS A 344 -0.63 4.74 11.17
N PRO A 345 -1.86 4.94 11.69
CA PRO A 345 -2.75 3.88 12.13
C PRO A 345 -3.31 3.07 10.96
N CYS A 346 -3.32 1.76 11.09
CA CYS A 346 -3.69 0.79 10.08
C CYS A 346 -4.63 -0.28 10.65
N ALA A 347 -5.55 -0.78 9.84
CA ALA A 347 -6.39 -1.93 10.18
C ALA A 347 -6.95 -2.60 8.92
N GLN A 348 -7.68 -3.69 9.09
CA GLN A 348 -8.33 -4.43 8.03
C GLN A 348 -7.33 -5.09 7.07
N HIS A 349 -7.70 -5.33 5.81
CA HIS A 349 -6.83 -6.04 4.87
C HIS A 349 -5.49 -5.31 4.67
N THR A 350 -4.39 -6.02 4.85
CA THR A 350 -3.00 -5.50 4.75
C THR A 350 -2.72 -4.23 5.58
N GLY A 351 -3.66 -3.84 6.46
CA GLY A 351 -3.61 -2.59 7.21
C GLY A 351 -4.05 -1.36 6.41
N GLU A 352 -4.71 -1.54 5.27
CA GLU A 352 -5.02 -0.47 4.31
C GLU A 352 -6.51 -0.09 4.27
N TRP A 353 -7.27 -0.42 5.32
CA TRP A 353 -8.64 0.01 5.56
C TRP A 353 -9.67 -0.40 4.49
N PHE A 354 -9.54 -1.59 3.89
CA PHE A 354 -10.58 -2.16 3.06
C PHE A 354 -10.97 -3.58 3.50
N TYR A 355 -12.20 -3.97 3.19
CA TYR A 355 -12.76 -5.23 3.64
C TYR A 355 -11.98 -6.42 3.05
N PRO A 356 -11.39 -7.31 3.88
CA PRO A 356 -10.38 -8.28 3.41
C PRO A 356 -10.83 -9.19 2.27
N LYS A 357 -11.87 -10.00 2.49
CA LYS A 357 -12.24 -11.06 1.54
C LYS A 357 -12.96 -10.57 0.28
N THR A 358 -13.04 -9.26 0.06
CA THR A 358 -13.56 -8.70 -1.19
C THR A 358 -12.67 -9.01 -2.39
N TRP A 359 -11.36 -9.24 -2.18
CA TRP A 359 -10.47 -9.76 -3.21
C TRP A 359 -10.72 -11.23 -3.54
N ASP A 360 -11.26 -12.00 -2.60
CA ASP A 360 -11.65 -13.41 -2.78
C ASP A 360 -13.07 -13.56 -3.37
N GLY A 361 -13.73 -12.45 -3.71
CA GLY A 361 -15.08 -12.46 -4.27
C GLY A 361 -16.16 -12.79 -3.24
N LEU A 362 -16.01 -12.34 -1.99
CA LEU A 362 -17.01 -12.51 -0.95
C LEU A 362 -17.69 -11.16 -0.61
N HIS A 363 -18.96 -11.23 -0.27
CA HIS A 363 -19.74 -10.11 0.22
C HIS A 363 -19.68 -10.01 1.74
N CYS A 364 -19.26 -8.86 2.27
CA CYS A 364 -19.26 -8.57 3.71
C CYS A 364 -20.55 -7.94 4.21
N GLY A 365 -20.65 -7.76 5.53
CA GLY A 365 -21.67 -6.93 6.15
C GLY A 365 -22.82 -7.70 6.83
N PHE A 366 -22.69 -9.01 7.04
CA PHE A 366 -23.73 -9.84 7.66
C PHE A 366 -23.58 -9.99 9.18
N SER A 367 -22.61 -9.29 9.81
CA SER A 367 -22.43 -9.37 11.27
C SER A 367 -23.48 -8.58 12.04
N PRO A 368 -23.79 -8.98 13.30
CA PRO A 368 -24.70 -8.22 14.16
C PRO A 368 -24.26 -6.75 14.35
N ALA A 369 -22.98 -6.48 14.48
CA ALA A 369 -22.44 -5.13 14.60
C ALA A 369 -22.73 -4.28 13.34
N MET A 370 -22.54 -4.84 12.14
CA MET A 370 -22.85 -4.15 10.89
C MET A 370 -24.34 -3.86 10.76
N GLN A 371 -25.18 -4.82 11.14
CA GLN A 371 -26.62 -4.67 11.13
C GLN A 371 -27.10 -3.54 12.05
N ARG A 372 -26.58 -3.48 13.29
CA ARG A 372 -26.88 -2.39 14.23
C ARG A 372 -26.43 -1.05 13.69
N GLY A 373 -25.22 -0.98 13.13
CA GLY A 373 -24.67 0.24 12.55
C GLY A 373 -25.48 0.73 11.35
N PHE A 374 -25.91 -0.17 10.46
CA PHE A 374 -26.77 0.18 9.32
C PHE A 374 -28.11 0.78 9.76
N SER A 375 -28.77 0.16 10.73
CA SER A 375 -30.01 0.69 11.33
C SER A 375 -29.79 2.10 11.90
N ALA A 376 -28.72 2.30 12.67
CA ALA A 376 -28.41 3.61 13.26
C ALA A 376 -28.12 4.67 12.19
N TRP A 377 -27.40 4.32 11.13
CA TRP A 377 -27.10 5.20 10.02
C TRP A 377 -28.37 5.61 9.24
N LEU A 378 -29.30 4.65 8.99
CA LEU A 378 -30.57 4.94 8.34
C LEU A 378 -31.44 5.88 9.17
N ARG A 379 -31.46 5.74 10.52
CA ARG A 379 -32.13 6.71 11.41
C ARG A 379 -31.56 8.11 11.25
N LYS A 380 -30.26 8.25 11.12
CA LYS A 380 -29.62 9.53 10.89
C LYS A 380 -29.93 10.08 9.49
N LYS A 381 -29.93 9.23 8.47
CA LYS A 381 -30.18 9.62 7.07
C LYS A 381 -31.62 10.06 6.82
N TYR A 382 -32.61 9.30 7.29
CA TYR A 382 -34.02 9.49 6.99
C TYR A 382 -34.82 10.22 8.08
N ALA A 383 -34.28 10.28 9.29
CA ALA A 383 -34.88 10.89 10.47
C ALA A 383 -36.20 10.25 10.92
N THR A 384 -37.09 9.84 10.01
CA THR A 384 -38.41 9.23 10.31
C THR A 384 -38.60 7.91 9.53
N GLU A 385 -39.39 6.98 10.08
CA GLU A 385 -39.76 5.75 9.41
C GLU A 385 -40.61 6.01 8.14
N ASP A 386 -41.45 7.03 8.15
CA ASP A 386 -42.25 7.42 6.96
C ASP A 386 -41.32 7.82 5.79
N ALA A 387 -40.26 8.56 6.07
CA ALA A 387 -39.29 8.94 5.05
C ALA A 387 -38.50 7.70 4.52
N LEU A 388 -38.14 6.77 5.40
CA LEU A 388 -37.50 5.49 5.01
C LEU A 388 -38.47 4.67 4.16
N CYS A 389 -39.74 4.51 4.60
CA CYS A 389 -40.76 3.76 3.86
C CYS A 389 -40.98 4.36 2.46
N ALA A 390 -41.03 5.68 2.35
CA ALA A 390 -41.18 6.37 1.07
C ALA A 390 -39.99 6.18 0.15
N ALA A 391 -38.75 6.26 0.70
CA ALA A 391 -37.50 6.08 -0.06
C ALA A 391 -37.32 4.67 -0.58
N TRP A 392 -37.70 3.64 0.19
CA TRP A 392 -37.55 2.24 -0.18
C TRP A 392 -38.78 1.67 -0.92
N GLY A 393 -39.90 2.44 -0.94
CA GLY A 393 -41.16 1.94 -1.51
C GLY A 393 -41.78 0.79 -0.72
N ASP A 394 -41.43 0.64 0.57
CA ASP A 394 -41.87 -0.42 1.46
C ASP A 394 -42.54 0.17 2.73
N ALA A 395 -43.87 0.09 2.81
CA ALA A 395 -44.64 0.61 3.93
C ALA A 395 -44.41 -0.16 5.25
N ALA A 396 -43.83 -1.36 5.19
CA ALA A 396 -43.58 -2.23 6.34
C ALA A 396 -42.20 -2.05 6.97
N VAL A 397 -41.26 -1.41 6.28
CA VAL A 397 -39.88 -1.25 6.79
C VAL A 397 -39.87 -0.39 8.06
N ARG A 398 -39.08 -0.84 9.05
CA ARG A 398 -38.84 -0.08 10.29
C ARG A 398 -37.35 -0.10 10.59
N PHE A 399 -36.83 0.95 11.21
CA PHE A 399 -35.42 1.03 11.57
C PHE A 399 -34.94 -0.19 12.38
N ASP A 400 -35.76 -0.67 13.33
CA ASP A 400 -35.40 -1.79 14.20
C ASP A 400 -35.45 -3.16 13.49
N SER A 401 -36.16 -3.27 12.37
CA SER A 401 -36.30 -4.51 11.59
C SER A 401 -35.58 -4.50 10.25
N VAL A 402 -34.85 -3.43 9.94
CA VAL A 402 -34.05 -3.33 8.72
C VAL A 402 -33.05 -4.47 8.68
N ALA A 403 -32.94 -5.14 7.54
CA ALA A 403 -31.89 -6.12 7.26
C ALA A 403 -30.96 -5.61 6.15
N VAL A 404 -29.68 -5.94 6.26
CA VAL A 404 -28.72 -5.72 5.15
C VAL A 404 -29.20 -6.46 3.91
N PRO A 405 -28.94 -5.98 2.67
CA PRO A 405 -29.37 -6.66 1.46
C PRO A 405 -28.77 -8.07 1.37
N ALA A 406 -29.57 -9.02 0.96
CA ALA A 406 -29.10 -10.37 0.61
C ALA A 406 -28.16 -10.32 -0.60
N VAL A 407 -27.34 -11.36 -0.79
CA VAL A 407 -26.40 -11.43 -1.94
C VAL A 407 -27.13 -11.26 -3.26
N GLU A 408 -28.31 -11.90 -3.42
CA GLU A 408 -29.14 -11.79 -4.63
C GLU A 408 -29.50 -10.33 -4.95
N GLU A 409 -29.87 -9.52 -3.94
CA GLU A 409 -30.17 -8.11 -4.12
C GLU A 409 -28.92 -7.29 -4.54
N ARG A 410 -27.71 -7.79 -4.20
CA ARG A 410 -26.44 -7.12 -4.52
C ARG A 410 -25.94 -7.43 -5.94
N VAL A 411 -26.17 -8.67 -6.41
CA VAL A 411 -25.67 -9.11 -7.73
C VAL A 411 -26.67 -8.87 -8.85
N THR A 412 -27.92 -8.46 -8.56
CA THR A 412 -28.95 -8.15 -9.56
C THR A 412 -29.24 -6.66 -9.63
N ALA A 413 -29.74 -6.21 -10.76
CA ALA A 413 -30.23 -4.85 -10.97
C ALA A 413 -31.40 -4.83 -11.96
N SER A 414 -32.35 -3.90 -11.78
CA SER A 414 -33.62 -3.89 -12.52
C SER A 414 -33.53 -3.24 -13.90
N ALA A 415 -32.46 -2.49 -14.20
CA ALA A 415 -32.23 -1.86 -15.50
C ALA A 415 -30.95 -2.43 -16.15
N GLY A 416 -30.91 -3.76 -16.35
CA GLY A 416 -29.74 -4.46 -16.86
C GLY A 416 -28.60 -4.49 -15.85
N LEU A 417 -27.47 -3.82 -16.12
CA LEU A 417 -26.37 -3.69 -15.18
C LEU A 417 -26.57 -2.57 -14.14
N PHE A 418 -27.62 -1.72 -14.32
CA PHE A 418 -27.83 -0.54 -13.50
C PHE A 418 -29.05 -0.71 -12.56
N ARG A 419 -28.93 -0.16 -11.36
CA ARG A 419 -30.00 -0.08 -10.37
C ARG A 419 -30.92 1.11 -10.64
N ASP A 420 -32.22 0.86 -10.53
CA ASP A 420 -33.22 1.92 -10.48
C ASP A 420 -33.35 2.45 -9.02
N PRO A 421 -32.97 3.72 -8.73
CA PRO A 421 -33.07 4.27 -7.39
C PRO A 421 -34.47 4.18 -6.78
N ALA A 422 -35.51 4.20 -7.62
CA ALA A 422 -36.89 4.10 -7.14
C ALA A 422 -37.29 2.68 -6.67
N ARG A 423 -36.52 1.67 -7.02
CA ARG A 423 -36.82 0.26 -6.71
C ARG A 423 -35.79 -0.42 -5.82
N GLU A 424 -34.54 0.03 -5.89
CA GLU A 424 -33.37 -0.65 -5.31
C GLU A 424 -32.62 0.22 -4.30
N ARG A 425 -33.33 1.22 -3.74
CA ARG A 425 -32.76 2.18 -2.79
C ARG A 425 -32.11 1.52 -1.58
N LYS A 426 -32.66 0.43 -1.07
CA LYS A 426 -32.11 -0.35 0.03
C LYS A 426 -30.66 -0.78 -0.23
N THR A 427 -30.38 -1.32 -1.42
CA THR A 427 -29.05 -1.80 -1.79
C THR A 427 -28.09 -0.63 -2.04
N ILE A 428 -28.55 0.45 -2.64
CA ILE A 428 -27.78 1.69 -2.83
C ILE A 428 -27.39 2.27 -1.47
N ASP A 429 -28.33 2.39 -0.53
CA ASP A 429 -28.10 2.89 0.82
C ASP A 429 -27.10 2.02 1.59
N PHE A 430 -27.16 0.70 1.38
CA PHE A 430 -26.23 -0.20 2.05
C PHE A 430 -24.80 -0.05 1.52
N TYR A 431 -24.60 0.10 0.21
CA TYR A 431 -23.28 0.36 -0.35
C TYR A 431 -22.74 1.73 0.08
N GLU A 432 -23.57 2.75 0.17
CA GLU A 432 -23.18 4.05 0.75
C GLU A 432 -22.76 3.87 2.21
N TYR A 433 -23.55 3.13 3.01
CA TYR A 433 -23.24 2.85 4.41
C TYR A 433 -21.93 2.07 4.58
N LEU A 434 -21.62 1.08 3.72
CA LEU A 434 -20.36 0.34 3.80
C LEU A 434 -19.14 1.27 3.74
N GLN A 435 -19.21 2.32 2.91
CA GLN A 435 -18.12 3.29 2.81
C GLN A 435 -18.06 4.18 4.05
N VAL A 436 -19.23 4.63 4.52
CA VAL A 436 -19.35 5.45 5.74
C VAL A 436 -18.89 4.71 6.97
N ALA A 437 -19.24 3.42 7.11
CA ALA A 437 -18.81 2.58 8.22
C ALA A 437 -17.29 2.44 8.30
N MET A 438 -16.60 2.43 7.14
CA MET A 438 -15.14 2.37 7.08
C MET A 438 -14.49 3.72 7.38
N VAL A 439 -15.04 4.85 6.91
CA VAL A 439 -14.40 6.15 7.07
C VAL A 439 -14.62 6.76 8.46
N GLU A 440 -15.73 6.46 9.14
CA GLU A 440 -16.01 7.00 10.49
C GLU A 440 -14.93 6.67 11.53
N PRO A 441 -14.43 5.42 11.68
CA PRO A 441 -13.33 5.16 12.60
C PRO A 441 -12.05 5.90 12.20
N LEU A 442 -11.78 6.14 10.90
CA LEU A 442 -10.62 6.93 10.47
C LEU A 442 -10.69 8.38 10.97
N GLU A 443 -11.86 8.99 10.90
CA GLU A 443 -12.08 10.35 11.45
C GLU A 443 -11.86 10.39 12.96
N LEU A 444 -12.37 9.38 13.71
CA LEU A 444 -12.19 9.27 15.17
C LEU A 444 -10.73 9.02 15.55
N ILE A 445 -10.02 8.16 14.81
CA ILE A 445 -8.60 7.89 14.98
C ILE A 445 -7.80 9.17 14.77
N ALA A 446 -8.06 9.89 13.68
CA ALA A 446 -7.36 11.13 13.36
C ALA A 446 -7.57 12.18 14.46
N ALA A 447 -8.80 12.38 14.92
CA ALA A 447 -9.10 13.27 16.02
C ALA A 447 -8.38 12.88 17.33
N THR A 448 -8.34 11.57 17.65
CA THR A 448 -7.66 11.06 18.85
C THR A 448 -6.15 11.30 18.81
N VAL A 449 -5.50 11.06 17.66
CA VAL A 449 -4.07 11.35 17.49
C VAL A 449 -3.81 12.85 17.64
N LYS A 450 -4.62 13.71 16.99
CA LYS A 450 -4.48 15.16 17.11
C LYS A 450 -4.63 15.65 18.55
N ASP A 451 -5.64 15.14 19.26
CA ASP A 451 -5.89 15.53 20.65
C ASP A 451 -4.74 15.08 21.58
N ALA A 452 -4.31 13.81 21.47
CA ALA A 452 -3.27 13.25 22.31
C ALA A 452 -1.88 13.86 22.04
N SER A 453 -1.63 14.35 20.82
CA SER A 453 -0.39 15.03 20.43
C SER A 453 -0.48 16.56 20.47
N ALA A 454 -1.49 17.13 21.16
CA ALA A 454 -1.75 18.57 21.21
C ALA A 454 -1.78 19.25 19.82
N ARG A 455 -2.24 18.51 18.79
CA ARG A 455 -2.34 18.90 17.37
C ARG A 455 -1.00 19.24 16.69
N LYS A 456 0.12 18.73 17.22
CA LYS A 456 1.47 19.04 16.74
C LYS A 456 2.01 18.01 15.76
N LYS A 457 1.33 16.86 15.59
CA LYS A 457 1.82 15.72 14.83
C LYS A 457 0.90 15.41 13.65
N LEU A 458 1.45 14.77 12.62
CA LEU A 458 0.74 14.38 11.40
C LEU A 458 -0.07 13.10 11.61
N VAL A 459 -1.17 13.01 10.87
CA VAL A 459 -1.95 11.78 10.70
C VAL A 459 -1.89 11.34 9.25
N THR A 460 -1.37 10.13 9.02
CA THR A 460 -1.28 9.49 7.71
C THR A 460 -2.23 8.32 7.64
N LEU A 461 -3.01 8.20 6.56
CA LEU A 461 -3.99 7.13 6.37
C LEU A 461 -3.93 6.57 4.95
N PHE A 462 -4.01 5.26 4.82
CA PHE A 462 -4.30 4.60 3.55
C PHE A 462 -5.79 4.75 3.23
N TYR A 463 -6.13 5.36 2.09
CA TYR A 463 -7.53 5.45 1.66
C TYR A 463 -7.70 5.92 0.21
N GLY A 464 -8.88 5.65 -0.38
CA GLY A 464 -9.31 6.26 -1.64
C GLY A 464 -8.81 5.58 -2.91
N TYR A 465 -8.55 4.29 -2.91
CA TYR A 465 -7.95 3.51 -4.01
C TYR A 465 -8.89 3.30 -5.21
N TYR A 466 -9.70 4.27 -5.57
CA TYR A 466 -10.74 4.17 -6.59
C TYR A 466 -10.36 3.35 -7.82
N PHE A 467 -9.19 3.63 -8.40
CA PHE A 467 -8.74 2.96 -9.61
C PHE A 467 -8.30 1.51 -9.38
N GLU A 468 -7.67 1.21 -8.23
CA GLU A 468 -7.18 -0.14 -7.95
C GLU A 468 -8.31 -1.08 -7.54
N ILE A 469 -9.16 -0.65 -6.60
CA ILE A 469 -10.31 -1.43 -6.14
C ILE A 469 -11.38 -1.62 -7.21
N SER A 470 -11.34 -0.84 -8.30
CA SER A 470 -12.16 -1.12 -9.48
C SER A 470 -11.85 -2.47 -10.13
N GLY A 471 -10.72 -3.08 -9.79
CA GLY A 471 -10.35 -4.45 -10.14
C GLY A 471 -10.95 -5.55 -9.27
N LEU A 472 -11.70 -5.22 -8.20
CA LEU A 472 -12.36 -6.21 -7.34
C LEU A 472 -13.39 -7.06 -8.10
N PRO A 473 -13.56 -8.35 -7.76
CA PRO A 473 -14.51 -9.25 -8.44
C PRO A 473 -15.95 -8.72 -8.42
N PHE A 474 -16.39 -8.14 -7.31
CA PHE A 474 -17.74 -7.58 -7.15
C PHE A 474 -17.76 -6.04 -7.15
N GLY A 475 -16.76 -5.43 -7.77
CA GLY A 475 -16.68 -4.00 -7.98
C GLY A 475 -16.25 -3.19 -6.74
N PRO A 476 -15.89 -1.92 -6.95
CA PRO A 476 -15.32 -1.06 -5.91
C PRO A 476 -16.28 -0.74 -4.76
N GLN A 477 -17.61 -0.82 -4.96
CA GLN A 477 -18.63 -0.58 -3.93
C GLN A 477 -18.54 -1.57 -2.76
N THR A 478 -17.83 -2.71 -2.92
CA THR A 478 -17.64 -3.70 -1.85
C THR A 478 -16.43 -3.41 -0.96
N SER A 479 -15.60 -2.43 -1.30
CA SER A 479 -14.27 -2.22 -0.70
C SER A 479 -14.25 -1.48 0.63
N GLY A 480 -15.12 -0.49 0.81
CA GLY A 480 -15.03 0.50 1.90
C GLY A 480 -14.26 1.78 1.55
N HIS A 481 -13.71 1.94 0.34
CA HIS A 481 -12.84 3.05 -0.07
C HIS A 481 -13.51 4.16 -0.90
N LEU A 482 -14.84 4.10 -1.08
CA LEU A 482 -15.57 5.08 -1.90
C LEU A 482 -16.26 6.17 -1.05
N ALA A 483 -15.54 6.72 -0.06
CA ALA A 483 -15.91 7.92 0.69
C ALA A 483 -14.70 8.86 0.84
N LEU A 484 -13.87 8.95 -0.20
CA LEU A 484 -12.69 9.80 -0.18
C LEU A 484 -13.06 11.27 -0.02
N ALA A 485 -14.10 11.75 -0.71
CA ALA A 485 -14.58 13.12 -0.56
C ALA A 485 -14.87 13.46 0.91
N ARG A 486 -15.51 12.56 1.65
CA ARG A 486 -15.79 12.74 3.08
C ARG A 486 -14.50 12.78 3.91
N LEU A 487 -13.59 11.87 3.68
CA LEU A 487 -12.29 11.84 4.40
C LEU A 487 -11.49 13.13 4.16
N LEU A 488 -11.54 13.66 2.96
CA LEU A 488 -10.82 14.89 2.60
C LEU A 488 -11.35 16.12 3.30
N GLU A 489 -12.61 16.14 3.70
CA GLU A 489 -13.20 17.22 4.53
C GLU A 489 -12.80 17.11 6.02
N CYS A 490 -12.24 15.97 6.47
CA CYS A 490 -11.79 15.81 7.85
C CYS A 490 -10.55 16.68 8.11
N PRO A 491 -10.61 17.66 9.07
CA PRO A 491 -9.49 18.58 9.31
C PRO A 491 -8.30 17.93 9.99
N ASP A 492 -8.50 16.75 10.58
CA ASP A 492 -7.51 16.04 11.39
C ASP A 492 -6.64 15.07 10.60
N VAL A 493 -6.96 14.83 9.34
CA VAL A 493 -6.14 14.03 8.41
C VAL A 493 -5.22 14.96 7.63
N ASP A 494 -3.92 14.68 7.64
CA ASP A 494 -2.90 15.49 6.95
C ASP A 494 -2.43 14.85 5.65
N ILE A 495 -2.24 13.53 5.66
CA ILE A 495 -1.67 12.76 4.56
C ILE A 495 -2.59 11.58 4.22
N VAL A 496 -2.88 11.44 2.93
CA VAL A 496 -3.56 10.25 2.38
C VAL A 496 -2.55 9.51 1.50
N CYS A 497 -2.49 8.18 1.61
CA CYS A 497 -1.50 7.40 0.89
C CYS A 497 -2.05 6.13 0.23
N SER A 498 -1.32 5.62 -0.74
CA SER A 498 -1.48 4.28 -1.32
C SER A 498 -0.16 3.78 -1.89
N PRO A 499 -0.05 2.45 -2.11
CA PRO A 499 0.94 1.92 -3.04
C PRO A 499 0.80 2.54 -4.44
N ILE A 500 1.89 2.50 -5.20
CA ILE A 500 1.83 2.70 -6.65
C ILE A 500 1.08 1.49 -7.23
N SER A 501 0.15 1.70 -8.17
CA SER A 501 -0.68 0.63 -8.72
C SER A 501 0.15 -0.61 -9.10
N TYR A 502 -0.36 -1.77 -8.73
CA TYR A 502 0.25 -3.05 -9.09
C TYR A 502 0.11 -3.41 -10.56
N GLN A 503 -0.80 -2.75 -11.27
CA GLN A 503 -0.97 -2.93 -12.71
C GLN A 503 0.09 -2.14 -13.49
N ASP A 504 0.77 -2.80 -14.42
CA ASP A 504 1.74 -2.18 -15.37
C ASP A 504 2.79 -1.30 -14.66
N ARG A 505 3.41 -1.82 -13.56
CA ARG A 505 4.36 -1.07 -12.73
C ARG A 505 5.84 -1.43 -12.97
N GLY A 506 6.11 -2.50 -13.72
CA GLY A 506 7.48 -2.95 -14.02
C GLY A 506 8.26 -1.98 -14.92
N LEU A 507 9.38 -2.44 -15.47
CA LEU A 507 10.20 -1.70 -16.41
C LEU A 507 9.41 -1.37 -17.68
N GLY A 508 9.42 -0.09 -18.11
CA GLY A 508 8.62 0.39 -19.25
C GLY A 508 7.11 0.53 -18.97
N GLY A 509 6.66 0.14 -17.80
CA GLY A 509 5.27 0.28 -17.38
C GLY A 509 4.90 1.70 -16.94
N ILE A 510 3.62 1.92 -16.65
CA ILE A 510 3.09 3.25 -16.34
C ILE A 510 3.26 3.66 -14.86
N GLY A 511 3.25 2.73 -13.88
CA GLY A 511 3.28 3.06 -12.45
C GLY A 511 2.20 4.08 -12.06
N ALA A 512 0.93 3.76 -12.31
CA ALA A 512 -0.19 4.67 -12.13
C ALA A 512 -0.50 4.94 -10.65
N PHE A 513 -1.20 6.04 -10.36
CA PHE A 513 -1.80 6.27 -9.05
C PHE A 513 -3.02 5.36 -8.84
N MET A 514 -3.26 4.95 -7.59
CA MET A 514 -4.47 4.21 -7.21
C MET A 514 -5.68 5.12 -6.97
N ALA A 515 -5.47 6.40 -6.73
CA ALA A 515 -6.48 7.36 -6.31
C ALA A 515 -6.53 8.62 -7.21
N PRO A 516 -7.61 9.42 -7.15
CA PRO A 516 -7.67 10.74 -7.78
C PRO A 516 -6.85 11.76 -6.96
N VAL A 517 -5.53 11.70 -7.10
CA VAL A 517 -4.56 12.43 -6.26
C VAL A 517 -4.68 13.95 -6.33
N ASP A 518 -5.22 14.50 -7.42
CA ASP A 518 -5.37 15.94 -7.54
C ASP A 518 -6.56 16.47 -6.72
N SER A 519 -7.56 15.63 -6.39
CA SER A 519 -8.59 15.94 -5.38
C SER A 519 -7.96 16.03 -3.98
N VAL A 520 -7.12 15.09 -3.59
CA VAL A 520 -6.41 15.13 -2.30
C VAL A 520 -5.66 16.46 -2.13
N ARG A 521 -4.92 16.86 -3.16
CA ARG A 521 -4.19 18.14 -3.16
C ARG A 521 -5.12 19.35 -3.14
N GLY A 522 -6.26 19.29 -3.84
CA GLY A 522 -7.27 20.34 -3.88
C GLY A 522 -7.89 20.65 -2.52
N HIS A 523 -7.90 19.68 -1.61
CA HIS A 523 -8.33 19.81 -0.22
C HIS A 523 -7.20 20.20 0.75
N GLY A 524 -6.03 20.60 0.24
CA GLY A 524 -4.91 21.05 1.07
C GLY A 524 -4.16 19.91 1.79
N LYS A 525 -4.40 18.66 1.42
CA LYS A 525 -3.75 17.49 2.01
C LYS A 525 -2.59 17.00 1.15
N LEU A 526 -1.61 16.36 1.78
CA LEU A 526 -0.48 15.77 1.07
C LEU A 526 -0.84 14.34 0.64
N TRP A 527 -0.56 14.01 -0.63
CA TRP A 527 -0.61 12.63 -1.10
C TRP A 527 0.76 11.97 -0.94
N LEU A 528 0.79 10.74 -0.44
CA LEU A 528 2.00 9.94 -0.29
C LEU A 528 1.93 8.68 -1.16
N ASN A 529 2.92 8.51 -2.04
CA ASN A 529 3.13 7.27 -2.77
C ASN A 529 3.96 6.30 -1.94
N GLU A 530 3.46 5.10 -1.74
CA GLU A 530 4.27 3.98 -1.28
C GLU A 530 4.99 3.36 -2.49
N ASP A 531 6.31 3.55 -2.57
CA ASP A 531 7.14 2.94 -3.62
C ASP A 531 7.74 1.63 -3.11
N ASP A 532 6.96 0.57 -3.18
CA ASP A 532 7.32 -0.79 -2.84
C ASP A 532 7.90 -1.57 -4.03
N THR A 533 8.64 -0.89 -4.90
CA THR A 533 9.29 -1.48 -6.07
C THR A 533 10.15 -2.67 -5.66
N ARG A 534 9.89 -3.83 -6.25
CA ARG A 534 10.74 -5.03 -6.11
C ARG A 534 12.02 -4.77 -6.87
N THR A 535 13.07 -4.34 -6.15
CA THR A 535 14.39 -4.02 -6.71
C THR A 535 15.14 -5.29 -7.12
N PHE A 536 16.31 -5.14 -7.70
CA PHE A 536 17.19 -6.26 -8.06
C PHE A 536 17.64 -7.09 -6.86
N LEU A 537 17.48 -6.58 -5.64
CA LEU A 537 17.81 -7.27 -4.38
C LEU A 537 16.70 -8.21 -3.89
N THR A 538 15.49 -8.12 -4.47
CA THR A 538 14.38 -9.01 -4.12
C THR A 538 14.53 -10.38 -4.77
N PRO A 539 13.93 -11.44 -4.20
CA PRO A 539 13.88 -12.77 -4.82
C PRO A 539 13.37 -12.71 -6.27
N GLU A 540 13.84 -13.65 -7.12
CA GLU A 540 13.51 -13.66 -8.55
C GLU A 540 12.01 -13.82 -8.82
N ASP A 541 11.31 -14.53 -7.95
CA ASP A 541 9.88 -14.81 -7.99
C ASP A 541 9.00 -13.80 -7.24
N ALA A 542 9.58 -12.69 -6.77
CA ALA A 542 8.84 -11.67 -6.00
C ALA A 542 7.65 -11.03 -6.75
N GLY A 543 7.52 -11.24 -8.05
CA GLY A 543 6.39 -10.78 -8.85
C GLY A 543 6.25 -9.26 -8.93
N TYR A 544 5.05 -8.77 -9.15
CA TYR A 544 4.64 -7.34 -9.08
C TYR A 544 5.59 -6.36 -9.80
N GLY A 545 6.06 -6.72 -10.99
CA GLY A 545 6.93 -5.86 -11.80
C GLY A 545 8.36 -5.74 -11.28
N ARG A 546 8.86 -6.78 -10.56
CA ARG A 546 10.24 -6.89 -10.13
C ARG A 546 11.22 -6.54 -11.24
N VAL A 547 12.30 -5.87 -10.90
CA VAL A 547 13.38 -5.52 -11.82
C VAL A 547 14.67 -6.23 -11.43
N SER A 548 15.46 -6.65 -12.43
CA SER A 548 16.55 -7.61 -12.25
C SER A 548 17.95 -6.99 -12.12
N THR A 549 18.11 -5.69 -12.34
CA THR A 549 19.40 -4.99 -12.27
C THR A 549 19.31 -3.72 -11.44
N LEU A 550 20.44 -3.27 -10.91
CA LEU A 550 20.56 -1.97 -10.25
C LEU A 550 20.07 -0.84 -11.14
N GLU A 551 20.43 -0.85 -12.41
CA GLU A 551 20.06 0.20 -13.35
C GLU A 551 18.57 0.24 -13.61
N HIS A 552 17.93 -0.92 -13.80
CA HIS A 552 16.48 -1.03 -13.92
C HIS A 552 15.76 -0.56 -12.66
N SER A 553 16.28 -0.88 -11.46
CA SER A 553 15.73 -0.38 -10.19
C SER A 553 15.78 1.16 -10.13
N ARG A 554 16.92 1.76 -10.52
CA ARG A 554 17.07 3.21 -10.60
C ARG A 554 16.09 3.84 -11.59
N TRP A 555 15.91 3.27 -12.77
CA TRP A 555 14.98 3.79 -13.79
C TRP A 555 13.52 3.76 -13.31
N VAL A 556 13.11 2.69 -12.62
CA VAL A 556 11.76 2.61 -12.06
C VAL A 556 11.55 3.67 -10.97
N HIS A 557 12.50 3.83 -10.03
CA HIS A 557 12.44 4.91 -9.02
C HIS A 557 12.40 6.30 -9.68
N GLN A 558 13.21 6.56 -10.72
CA GLN A 558 13.20 7.83 -11.46
C GLN A 558 11.87 8.08 -12.17
N ARG A 559 11.28 7.04 -12.80
CA ARG A 559 9.94 7.13 -13.40
C ARG A 559 8.89 7.50 -12.35
N ASN A 560 8.87 6.81 -11.20
CA ASN A 560 7.92 7.07 -10.12
C ASN A 560 8.10 8.49 -9.59
N PHE A 561 9.35 8.91 -9.36
CA PHE A 561 9.69 10.26 -8.94
C PHE A 561 9.24 11.32 -9.96
N SER A 562 9.38 11.09 -11.25
CA SER A 562 8.98 12.04 -12.31
C SER A 562 7.49 12.36 -12.32
N ARG A 563 6.65 11.49 -11.74
CA ARG A 563 5.21 11.69 -11.60
C ARG A 563 4.83 12.46 -10.33
N MET A 564 5.60 12.24 -9.26
CA MET A 564 5.35 12.90 -7.99
C MET A 564 5.88 14.33 -7.94
N LEU A 565 7.05 14.59 -8.50
CA LEU A 565 7.72 15.90 -8.42
C LEU A 565 6.86 17.07 -8.94
N PRO A 566 6.24 17.02 -10.15
CA PRO A 566 5.43 18.12 -10.66
C PRO A 566 4.18 18.40 -9.80
N ARG A 567 3.73 17.41 -9.03
CA ARG A 567 2.59 17.53 -8.12
C ARG A 567 3.00 17.81 -6.68
N ARG A 568 4.30 17.80 -6.37
CA ARG A 568 4.87 17.91 -5.02
C ARG A 568 4.27 16.89 -4.05
N LEU A 569 4.21 15.63 -4.47
CA LEU A 569 3.71 14.54 -3.65
C LEU A 569 4.81 14.02 -2.72
N ALA A 570 4.42 13.40 -1.62
CA ALA A 570 5.30 12.63 -0.77
C ALA A 570 5.56 11.23 -1.35
N CYS A 571 6.65 10.62 -0.91
CA CYS A 571 6.98 9.25 -1.26
C CYS A 571 7.77 8.60 -0.13
N TRP A 572 7.49 7.35 0.20
CA TRP A 572 8.48 6.51 0.85
C TRP A 572 8.95 5.40 -0.09
N TYR A 573 10.24 5.10 0.00
CA TYR A 573 10.85 3.92 -0.61
C TYR A 573 10.73 2.79 0.40
N MET A 574 10.06 1.68 0.00
CA MET A 574 9.63 0.66 0.95
C MET A 574 10.37 -0.66 0.77
N ASP A 575 10.96 -1.15 1.84
CA ASP A 575 11.31 -2.56 2.02
C ASP A 575 10.13 -3.30 2.66
N LEU A 576 9.17 -3.74 1.84
CA LEU A 576 7.96 -4.43 2.30
C LEU A 576 8.27 -5.76 2.98
N GLY A 577 9.30 -6.47 2.54
CA GLY A 577 9.73 -7.75 3.13
C GLY A 577 10.46 -7.58 4.47
N GLY A 578 11.09 -6.43 4.71
CA GLY A 578 12.07 -6.27 5.80
C GLY A 578 13.30 -7.14 5.56
N GLU A 579 13.68 -7.32 4.30
CA GLU A 579 14.69 -8.27 3.81
C GLU A 579 15.87 -7.59 3.10
N GLY A 580 15.93 -6.27 3.15
CA GLY A 580 17.00 -5.49 2.54
C GLY A 580 16.78 -5.14 1.07
N TRP A 581 15.53 -4.95 0.64
CA TRP A 581 15.21 -4.61 -0.76
C TRP A 581 15.89 -3.34 -1.27
N LEU A 582 16.32 -2.47 -0.37
CA LEU A 582 17.04 -1.22 -0.64
C LEU A 582 18.44 -1.20 -0.02
N ALA A 583 18.98 -2.34 0.40
CA ALA A 583 20.28 -2.45 1.09
C ALA A 583 21.48 -2.34 0.13
N ASP A 584 21.52 -1.31 -0.72
CA ASP A 584 22.61 -0.98 -1.63
C ASP A 584 22.84 0.53 -1.66
N GLU A 585 24.05 0.98 -1.28
CA GLU A 585 24.42 2.40 -1.27
C GLU A 585 24.23 3.09 -2.63
N ARG A 586 24.32 2.37 -3.73
CA ARG A 586 24.15 2.92 -5.09
C ARG A 586 22.68 3.24 -5.37
N LEU A 587 21.72 2.48 -4.78
CA LEU A 587 20.30 2.83 -4.81
C LEU A 587 20.06 4.10 -3.98
N TRP A 588 20.62 4.17 -2.77
CA TRP A 588 20.46 5.33 -1.91
C TRP A 588 21.09 6.58 -2.50
N ARG A 589 22.26 6.52 -3.14
CA ARG A 589 22.82 7.64 -3.90
C ARG A 589 21.89 8.15 -5.01
N ASN A 590 21.18 7.24 -5.70
CA ASN A 590 20.16 7.66 -6.67
C ASN A 590 18.99 8.36 -5.98
N ILE A 591 18.50 7.84 -4.85
CA ILE A 591 17.41 8.44 -4.06
C ILE A 591 17.86 9.82 -3.52
N GLY A 592 19.08 9.95 -3.01
CA GLY A 592 19.67 11.22 -2.56
C GLY A 592 19.75 12.27 -3.67
N ALA A 593 20.12 11.85 -4.90
CA ALA A 593 20.10 12.73 -6.06
C ALA A 593 18.68 13.21 -6.42
N LEU A 594 17.68 12.31 -6.35
CA LEU A 594 16.27 12.67 -6.56
C LEU A 594 15.77 13.63 -5.46
N ARG A 595 16.18 13.41 -4.21
CA ARG A 595 15.87 14.31 -3.09
C ARG A 595 16.43 15.73 -3.33
N ALA A 596 17.68 15.83 -3.78
CA ALA A 596 18.30 17.14 -4.09
C ALA A 596 17.54 17.88 -5.19
N ILE A 597 17.00 17.16 -6.19
CA ILE A 597 16.14 17.75 -7.22
C ILE A 597 14.83 18.24 -6.60
N TYR A 598 14.24 17.47 -5.67
CA TYR A 598 13.01 17.86 -4.99
C TYR A 598 13.25 19.11 -4.11
N ASP A 599 14.34 19.14 -3.34
CA ASP A 599 14.73 20.28 -2.49
C ASP A 599 14.83 21.58 -3.33
N ALA A 600 15.50 21.53 -4.49
CA ALA A 600 15.61 22.66 -5.39
C ALA A 600 14.23 23.09 -5.94
N HIS A 601 13.33 22.13 -6.21
CA HIS A 601 11.99 22.40 -6.71
C HIS A 601 11.05 22.95 -5.64
N LEU A 602 11.25 22.59 -4.38
CA LEU A 602 10.42 23.04 -3.26
C LEU A 602 10.46 24.56 -3.07
N GLY A 603 11.58 25.21 -3.39
CA GLY A 603 11.75 26.65 -3.33
C GLY A 603 11.13 27.44 -4.50
N SER A 604 10.59 26.77 -5.50
CA SER A 604 10.00 27.41 -6.70
C SER A 604 8.46 27.43 -6.57
N PRO A 605 7.74 28.40 -7.19
CA PRO A 605 6.28 28.31 -7.32
C PRO A 605 5.87 26.99 -7.96
N ALA A 606 4.69 26.48 -7.61
CA ALA A 606 4.16 25.22 -8.18
C ALA A 606 3.29 25.53 -9.43
N PRO A 607 3.87 25.85 -10.61
CA PRO A 607 3.13 26.37 -11.75
C PRO A 607 2.55 25.27 -12.65
N TRP A 608 2.76 23.98 -12.31
CA TRP A 608 2.36 22.92 -13.21
C TRP A 608 0.82 22.86 -13.34
N SER A 609 0.34 23.04 -14.53
CA SER A 609 -1.05 22.89 -14.93
C SER A 609 -1.16 21.83 -16.02
N ALA A 610 -2.25 21.06 -16.02
CA ALA A 610 -2.60 20.16 -17.11
C ALA A 610 -3.79 20.73 -17.87
N GLU A 611 -3.81 20.55 -19.19
CA GLU A 611 -4.94 20.95 -20.02
C GLU A 611 -6.07 19.91 -20.01
N VAL A 612 -5.83 18.73 -19.41
CA VAL A 612 -6.74 17.58 -19.40
C VAL A 612 -7.06 17.21 -17.96
N ALA A 613 -8.35 17.02 -17.69
CA ALA A 613 -8.89 16.45 -16.45
C ALA A 613 -9.54 15.10 -16.71
N VAL A 614 -9.28 14.14 -15.84
CA VAL A 614 -10.03 12.88 -15.70
C VAL A 614 -10.93 13.03 -14.49
N ILE A 615 -12.22 12.93 -14.68
CA ILE A 615 -13.23 13.03 -13.63
C ILE A 615 -13.78 11.63 -13.34
N VAL A 616 -13.80 11.26 -12.07
CA VAL A 616 -14.37 10.00 -11.60
C VAL A 616 -15.41 10.25 -10.52
N ASP A 617 -16.39 9.37 -10.43
CA ASP A 617 -17.44 9.45 -9.40
C ASP A 617 -17.37 8.23 -8.48
N GLU A 618 -17.13 8.45 -7.19
CA GLU A 618 -17.05 7.39 -6.19
C GLU A 618 -18.43 6.83 -5.79
N THR A 619 -19.53 7.52 -6.13
CA THR A 619 -20.90 7.09 -5.78
C THR A 619 -21.59 6.30 -6.88
N SER A 620 -21.26 6.55 -8.15
CA SER A 620 -21.83 5.83 -9.29
C SER A 620 -21.74 4.30 -9.21
N PRO A 621 -20.67 3.69 -8.65
CA PRO A 621 -20.62 2.24 -8.46
C PRO A 621 -21.74 1.66 -7.60
N PHE A 622 -22.37 2.42 -6.70
CA PHE A 622 -23.51 1.96 -5.89
C PHE A 622 -24.74 1.64 -6.74
N TYR A 623 -24.82 2.23 -7.92
CA TYR A 623 -25.90 2.05 -8.88
C TYR A 623 -25.63 0.92 -9.91
N LEU A 624 -24.55 0.17 -9.73
CA LEU A 624 -24.25 -1.03 -10.54
C LEU A 624 -24.59 -2.30 -9.75
N ALA A 625 -25.07 -3.34 -10.44
CA ALA A 625 -25.02 -4.69 -9.90
C ALA A 625 -23.56 -5.05 -9.55
N SER A 626 -23.32 -5.74 -8.45
CA SER A 626 -21.95 -5.98 -8.01
C SER A 626 -21.15 -6.91 -8.93
N ASN A 627 -21.83 -7.73 -9.74
CA ASN A 627 -21.20 -8.60 -10.75
C ASN A 627 -21.18 -7.99 -12.16
N ALA A 628 -21.36 -6.67 -12.29
CA ALA A 628 -21.48 -6.01 -13.60
C ALA A 628 -20.19 -6.00 -14.45
N GLU A 629 -19.03 -6.25 -13.84
CA GLU A 629 -17.68 -6.24 -14.46
C GLU A 629 -17.36 -5.00 -15.33
N VAL A 630 -18.01 -3.87 -15.01
CA VAL A 630 -17.85 -2.60 -15.75
C VAL A 630 -16.63 -1.82 -15.28
N MET A 631 -16.39 -1.80 -13.97
CA MET A 631 -15.39 -0.91 -13.38
C MET A 631 -13.95 -1.35 -13.64
N ARG A 632 -13.68 -2.67 -13.71
CA ARG A 632 -12.35 -3.20 -14.00
C ARG A 632 -11.80 -2.69 -15.35
N PRO A 633 -12.44 -2.92 -16.50
CA PRO A 633 -11.94 -2.41 -17.77
C PRO A 633 -11.97 -0.88 -17.85
N LEU A 634 -12.99 -0.21 -17.27
CA LEU A 634 -13.16 1.24 -17.40
C LEU A 634 -12.21 2.06 -16.51
N ALA A 635 -11.98 1.65 -15.27
CA ALA A 635 -11.21 2.46 -14.31
C ALA A 635 -9.85 1.85 -13.96
N ASN A 636 -9.75 0.51 -13.82
CA ASN A 636 -8.49 -0.13 -13.48
C ASN A 636 -7.57 -0.29 -14.71
N GLU A 637 -8.02 -1.03 -15.73
CA GLU A 637 -7.18 -1.40 -16.89
C GLU A 637 -6.97 -0.24 -17.87
N PHE A 638 -7.99 0.61 -18.06
CA PHE A 638 -7.92 1.74 -18.99
C PHE A 638 -6.85 2.77 -18.62
N ARG A 639 -6.39 2.81 -17.37
CA ARG A 639 -5.26 3.67 -16.96
C ARG A 639 -4.06 3.54 -17.87
N THR A 640 -3.75 2.34 -18.36
CA THR A 640 -2.64 2.10 -19.29
C THR A 640 -2.77 2.96 -20.54
N GLN A 641 -3.96 3.11 -21.11
CA GLN A 641 -4.19 3.94 -22.29
C GLN A 641 -4.10 5.43 -21.96
N LEU A 642 -4.66 5.85 -20.82
CA LEU A 642 -4.62 7.24 -20.37
C LEU A 642 -3.16 7.70 -20.19
N TYR A 643 -2.34 6.94 -19.49
CA TYR A 643 -0.94 7.31 -19.24
C TYR A 643 -0.06 7.28 -20.50
N ARG A 644 -0.50 6.63 -21.58
CA ARG A 644 0.18 6.55 -22.89
C ARG A 644 -0.36 7.51 -23.95
N MET A 645 -1.33 8.36 -23.61
CA MET A 645 -1.85 9.34 -24.60
C MET A 645 -0.87 10.48 -24.92
N GLY A 646 0.23 10.63 -24.15
CA GLY A 646 1.32 11.57 -24.44
C GLY A 646 1.10 12.99 -23.96
N VAL A 647 0.19 13.19 -22.99
CA VAL A 647 -0.07 14.49 -22.36
C VAL A 647 -0.18 14.31 -20.85
N PRO A 648 0.21 15.31 -20.05
CA PRO A 648 -0.08 15.32 -18.62
C PRO A 648 -1.58 15.56 -18.39
N PHE A 649 -2.12 14.92 -17.36
CA PHE A 649 -3.51 15.09 -16.94
C PHE A 649 -3.64 15.13 -15.43
N ARG A 650 -4.73 15.67 -14.94
CA ARG A 650 -5.11 15.66 -13.53
C ARG A 650 -6.30 14.75 -13.29
N GLN A 651 -6.46 14.25 -12.06
CA GLN A 651 -7.49 13.29 -11.65
C GLN A 651 -8.29 13.85 -10.49
N TYR A 652 -9.60 14.01 -10.69
CA TYR A 652 -10.48 14.60 -9.70
C TYR A 652 -11.73 13.76 -9.45
N LEU A 653 -12.29 13.91 -8.26
CA LEU A 653 -13.64 13.45 -7.94
C LEU A 653 -14.68 14.37 -8.58
N LEU A 654 -15.81 13.82 -8.98
CA LEU A 654 -16.96 14.56 -9.49
C LEU A 654 -17.51 15.53 -8.44
N SER A 655 -17.48 15.16 -7.16
CA SER A 655 -17.87 16.02 -6.04
C SER A 655 -17.05 17.32 -5.97
N ASP A 656 -15.77 17.28 -6.34
CA ASP A 656 -14.94 18.49 -6.40
C ASP A 656 -15.31 19.39 -7.57
N LEU A 657 -15.74 18.79 -8.70
CA LEU A 657 -16.26 19.56 -9.83
C LEU A 657 -17.57 20.26 -9.44
N GLU A 658 -18.47 19.54 -8.76
CA GLU A 658 -19.72 20.09 -8.22
C GLU A 658 -19.47 21.22 -7.21
N ALA A 659 -18.45 21.06 -6.36
CA ALA A 659 -18.06 22.08 -5.37
C ALA A 659 -17.24 23.26 -5.96
N GLY A 660 -16.97 23.26 -7.29
CA GLY A 660 -16.20 24.33 -7.95
C GLY A 660 -14.71 24.33 -7.58
N ARG A 661 -14.15 23.21 -7.10
CA ARG A 661 -12.74 23.06 -6.71
C ARG A 661 -11.84 22.63 -7.87
N VAL A 662 -12.42 22.16 -8.97
CA VAL A 662 -11.65 21.73 -10.16
C VAL A 662 -11.32 22.96 -11.02
N PRO A 663 -10.04 23.26 -11.30
CA PRO A 663 -9.65 24.33 -12.22
C PRO A 663 -10.20 24.11 -13.63
N GLU A 664 -10.26 25.16 -14.42
CA GLU A 664 -10.62 25.05 -15.83
C GLU A 664 -9.61 24.20 -16.64
N HIS A 665 -10.13 23.29 -17.45
CA HIS A 665 -9.37 22.44 -18.36
C HIS A 665 -9.93 22.55 -19.79
N ARG A 666 -9.07 22.28 -20.79
CA ARG A 666 -9.49 22.23 -22.19
C ARG A 666 -10.31 20.99 -22.53
N VAL A 667 -9.98 19.87 -21.85
CA VAL A 667 -10.61 18.57 -22.10
C VAL A 667 -10.94 17.90 -20.76
N TYR A 668 -12.14 17.38 -20.66
CA TYR A 668 -12.62 16.56 -19.53
C TYR A 668 -12.96 15.16 -20.05
N LEU A 669 -12.38 14.13 -19.41
CA LEU A 669 -12.71 12.72 -19.61
C LEU A 669 -13.53 12.24 -18.41
N PHE A 670 -14.79 11.89 -18.62
CA PHE A 670 -15.69 11.42 -17.56
C PHE A 670 -15.72 9.90 -17.51
N MET A 671 -15.17 9.31 -16.44
CA MET A 671 -15.02 7.86 -16.25
C MET A 671 -15.86 7.40 -15.07
N GLY A 672 -16.77 6.45 -15.30
CA GLY A 672 -17.58 5.89 -14.22
C GLY A 672 -18.63 6.84 -13.65
N CYS A 673 -18.99 7.90 -14.34
CA CYS A 673 -20.03 8.87 -13.93
C CYS A 673 -21.42 8.41 -14.43
N PHE A 674 -21.91 7.29 -13.91
CA PHE A 674 -23.15 6.65 -14.38
C PHE A 674 -24.40 7.26 -13.80
N HIS A 675 -24.39 7.56 -12.51
CA HIS A 675 -25.44 8.31 -11.81
C HIS A 675 -25.06 9.77 -11.72
N LEU A 676 -25.97 10.64 -12.10
CA LEU A 676 -25.78 12.10 -11.98
C LEU A 676 -27.04 12.77 -11.41
N SER A 677 -26.88 13.46 -10.29
CA SER A 677 -27.89 14.36 -9.75
C SER A 677 -28.08 15.58 -10.67
N ALA A 678 -29.15 16.33 -10.46
CA ALA A 678 -29.38 17.57 -11.20
C ALA A 678 -28.23 18.59 -10.98
N ALA A 679 -27.76 18.74 -9.73
CA ALA A 679 -26.63 19.63 -9.40
C ALA A 679 -25.33 19.23 -10.10
N GLN A 680 -25.02 17.93 -10.15
CA GLN A 680 -23.85 17.42 -10.88
C GLN A 680 -23.95 17.66 -12.39
N ARG A 681 -25.15 17.49 -12.97
CA ARG A 681 -25.37 17.82 -14.41
C ARG A 681 -25.16 19.31 -14.69
N ASP A 682 -25.61 20.18 -13.83
CA ASP A 682 -25.43 21.63 -13.95
C ASP A 682 -23.92 22.00 -13.82
N ALA A 683 -23.21 21.42 -12.86
CA ALA A 683 -21.77 21.62 -12.68
C ALA A 683 -20.97 21.14 -13.90
N ILE A 684 -21.30 19.93 -14.42
CA ILE A 684 -20.70 19.40 -15.65
C ILE A 684 -20.98 20.32 -16.84
N ALA A 685 -22.24 20.75 -17.05
CA ALA A 685 -22.60 21.63 -18.15
C ALA A 685 -21.83 22.95 -18.10
N GLY A 686 -21.63 23.52 -16.91
CA GLY A 686 -20.79 24.69 -16.67
C GLY A 686 -19.34 24.44 -17.09
N ALA A 687 -18.73 23.37 -16.58
CA ALA A 687 -17.33 23.03 -16.85
C ALA A 687 -17.05 22.77 -18.35
N VAL A 688 -17.94 22.08 -19.05
CA VAL A 688 -17.75 21.73 -20.47
C VAL A 688 -18.25 22.81 -21.44
N SER A 689 -18.83 23.91 -20.96
CA SER A 689 -19.37 24.98 -21.84
C SER A 689 -18.32 25.57 -22.78
N GLY A 690 -17.05 25.63 -22.33
CA GLY A 690 -15.91 26.12 -23.11
C GLY A 690 -14.87 25.04 -23.43
N ALA A 691 -15.13 23.76 -23.16
CA ALA A 691 -14.17 22.70 -23.23
C ALA A 691 -14.67 21.49 -24.04
N THR A 692 -13.75 20.60 -24.39
CA THR A 692 -14.09 19.28 -24.98
C THR A 692 -14.48 18.31 -23.87
N ALA A 693 -15.54 17.54 -24.10
CA ALA A 693 -15.97 16.46 -23.20
C ALA A 693 -15.88 15.09 -23.88
N VAL A 694 -15.36 14.11 -23.17
CA VAL A 694 -15.32 12.70 -23.62
C VAL A 694 -16.07 11.83 -22.62
N TRP A 695 -17.10 11.14 -23.10
CA TRP A 695 -18.00 10.31 -22.33
C TRP A 695 -17.82 8.84 -22.68
N PHE A 696 -17.86 7.98 -21.66
CA PHE A 696 -17.73 6.53 -21.84
C PHE A 696 -19.00 5.81 -21.43
N TYR A 697 -19.45 4.84 -22.25
CA TYR A 697 -20.53 3.89 -21.99
C TYR A 697 -21.80 4.57 -21.45
N GLY A 698 -22.28 4.18 -20.26
CA GLY A 698 -23.50 4.63 -19.62
C GLY A 698 -23.40 5.94 -18.83
N SER A 699 -22.46 6.85 -19.18
CA SER A 699 -22.32 8.13 -18.50
C SER A 699 -23.65 8.88 -18.37
N GLY A 700 -24.07 9.18 -17.14
CA GLY A 700 -25.29 9.91 -16.82
C GLY A 700 -26.59 9.16 -17.16
N PHE A 701 -26.55 7.86 -17.46
CA PHE A 701 -27.76 7.06 -17.74
C PHE A 701 -28.74 7.07 -16.56
N VAL A 702 -28.23 6.97 -15.32
CA VAL A 702 -29.03 6.99 -14.12
C VAL A 702 -29.18 8.44 -13.61
N GLY A 703 -30.41 8.88 -13.49
CA GLY A 703 -30.79 10.09 -12.76
C GLY A 703 -31.71 9.70 -11.60
N ASP A 704 -32.87 10.34 -11.47
CA ASP A 704 -33.95 9.86 -10.59
C ASP A 704 -34.42 8.46 -10.99
N ARG A 705 -34.28 8.12 -12.28
CA ARG A 705 -34.49 6.80 -12.89
C ARG A 705 -33.50 6.58 -14.03
N PRO A 706 -33.18 5.30 -14.34
CA PRO A 706 -32.47 4.95 -15.56
C PRO A 706 -33.28 5.35 -16.80
N ASP A 707 -32.69 6.17 -17.69
CA ASP A 707 -33.34 6.62 -18.93
C ASP A 707 -32.27 6.95 -19.99
N THR A 708 -32.46 6.42 -21.20
CA THR A 708 -31.60 6.76 -22.36
C THR A 708 -31.63 8.26 -22.70
N ALA A 709 -32.73 8.97 -22.40
CA ALA A 709 -32.82 10.42 -22.58
C ALA A 709 -31.82 11.18 -21.71
N ASN A 710 -31.49 10.66 -20.53
CA ASN A 710 -30.47 11.25 -19.64
C ASN A 710 -29.06 11.22 -20.29
N LEU A 711 -28.71 10.11 -20.94
CA LEU A 711 -27.45 9.95 -21.69
C LEU A 711 -27.43 10.85 -22.93
N ALA A 712 -28.54 10.88 -23.68
CA ALA A 712 -28.67 11.72 -24.87
C ALA A 712 -28.52 13.22 -24.53
N ALA A 713 -29.16 13.68 -23.45
CA ALA A 713 -29.05 15.05 -22.99
C ALA A 713 -27.61 15.41 -22.56
N LEU A 714 -26.91 14.51 -21.86
CA LEU A 714 -25.54 14.71 -21.39
C LEU A 714 -24.55 14.79 -22.55
N THR A 715 -24.59 13.81 -23.45
CA THR A 715 -23.66 13.72 -24.60
C THR A 715 -24.01 14.72 -25.71
N GLY A 716 -25.25 15.14 -25.74
CA GLY A 716 -25.78 15.98 -26.79
C GLY A 716 -25.95 15.25 -28.12
N MET A 717 -25.98 13.93 -28.15
CA MET A 717 -26.15 13.09 -29.32
C MET A 717 -27.43 12.28 -29.20
N PRO A 718 -28.13 11.99 -30.34
CA PRO A 718 -29.27 11.10 -30.31
C PRO A 718 -28.77 9.66 -30.12
N VAL A 719 -29.04 9.08 -28.96
CA VAL A 719 -28.67 7.70 -28.62
C VAL A 719 -29.90 6.82 -28.48
N ARG A 720 -29.77 5.56 -28.83
CA ARG A 720 -30.80 4.53 -28.64
C ARG A 720 -30.16 3.26 -28.10
N GLU A 721 -30.89 2.55 -27.27
CA GLU A 721 -30.50 1.24 -26.78
C GLU A 721 -30.50 0.23 -27.94
N ILE A 722 -29.51 -0.66 -27.97
CA ILE A 722 -29.38 -1.77 -28.92
C ILE A 722 -30.18 -2.95 -28.35
N GLU A 723 -31.08 -3.49 -29.16
CA GLU A 723 -31.79 -4.73 -28.85
C GLU A 723 -30.89 -5.94 -29.14
N GLY A 724 -30.78 -6.88 -28.21
CA GLY A 724 -30.02 -8.13 -28.38
C GLY A 724 -28.62 -8.13 -27.75
N ASP A 725 -27.81 -9.13 -28.13
CA ASP A 725 -26.48 -9.39 -27.58
C ASP A 725 -25.38 -8.94 -28.56
N THR A 726 -25.09 -7.65 -28.57
CA THR A 726 -23.96 -7.09 -29.31
C THR A 726 -22.78 -6.95 -28.36
N ALA A 727 -21.61 -7.49 -28.74
CA ALA A 727 -20.37 -7.27 -28.00
C ALA A 727 -20.02 -5.77 -27.99
N ALA A 728 -19.59 -5.27 -26.84
CA ALA A 728 -19.22 -3.86 -26.71
C ALA A 728 -17.83 -3.57 -27.30
N MET A 729 -17.60 -4.07 -28.51
CA MET A 729 -16.38 -3.91 -29.32
C MET A 729 -16.64 -2.96 -30.48
N ILE A 730 -15.82 -1.94 -30.62
CA ILE A 730 -15.96 -0.89 -31.65
C ILE A 730 -14.79 -0.99 -32.62
N ALA A 731 -15.09 -1.24 -33.91
CA ALA A 731 -14.12 -1.12 -34.98
C ALA A 731 -13.98 0.36 -35.36
N PRO A 732 -12.75 0.92 -35.41
CA PRO A 732 -12.52 2.30 -35.84
C PRO A 732 -13.05 2.55 -37.24
N GLU A 733 -13.68 3.73 -37.48
CA GLU A 733 -14.21 4.14 -38.80
C GLU A 733 -13.05 4.51 -39.74
N PRO A 734 -12.90 3.79 -40.87
CA PRO A 734 -11.86 4.09 -41.82
C PRO A 734 -12.05 5.50 -42.43
N GLY A 735 -11.01 6.33 -42.40
CA GLY A 735 -11.04 7.68 -43.00
C GLY A 735 -11.57 8.78 -42.09
N ALA A 736 -12.10 8.47 -40.90
CA ALA A 736 -12.43 9.51 -39.92
C ALA A 736 -11.18 10.24 -39.46
N ALA A 737 -11.25 11.58 -39.41
CA ALA A 737 -10.06 12.41 -39.09
C ALA A 737 -9.49 12.09 -37.71
N LEU A 738 -10.37 11.89 -36.73
CA LEU A 738 -9.96 11.53 -35.34
C LEU A 738 -9.45 10.08 -35.22
N CYS A 739 -9.68 9.21 -36.22
CA CYS A 739 -9.15 7.83 -36.24
C CYS A 739 -7.80 7.72 -36.97
N ALA A 740 -7.17 8.79 -37.39
CA ALA A 740 -5.89 8.76 -38.11
C ALA A 740 -4.80 8.04 -37.30
N GLY A 741 -4.28 6.91 -37.83
CA GLY A 741 -3.26 6.09 -37.19
C GLY A 741 -3.73 5.31 -35.96
N VAL A 742 -5.03 5.22 -35.71
CA VAL A 742 -5.61 4.28 -34.78
C VAL A 742 -5.50 2.87 -35.36
N PRO A 743 -5.03 1.86 -34.58
CA PRO A 743 -5.01 0.48 -35.05
C PRO A 743 -6.38 0.04 -35.54
N PRO A 744 -6.48 -0.75 -36.63
CA PRO A 744 -7.75 -1.14 -37.23
C PRO A 744 -8.54 -2.19 -36.43
N GLU A 745 -7.89 -2.79 -35.42
CA GLU A 745 -8.50 -3.78 -34.55
C GLU A 745 -9.60 -3.13 -33.69
N ALA A 746 -10.69 -3.85 -33.51
CA ALA A 746 -11.76 -3.38 -32.63
C ALA A 746 -11.28 -3.26 -31.17
N PHE A 747 -11.69 -2.19 -30.52
CA PHE A 747 -11.40 -1.92 -29.10
C PHE A 747 -12.67 -1.96 -28.26
N GLY A 748 -12.53 -2.19 -26.96
CA GLY A 748 -13.66 -2.32 -26.04
C GLY A 748 -13.59 -3.62 -25.24
N VAL A 749 -14.75 -4.15 -24.85
CA VAL A 749 -14.87 -5.42 -24.13
C VAL A 749 -15.63 -6.45 -24.98
N PRO A 750 -15.16 -7.71 -25.04
CA PRO A 750 -15.75 -8.73 -25.90
C PRO A 750 -17.10 -9.25 -25.40
N THR A 751 -17.53 -8.83 -24.21
CA THR A 751 -18.80 -9.20 -23.61
C THR A 751 -19.92 -8.28 -24.05
N ALA A 752 -21.16 -8.80 -24.12
CA ALA A 752 -22.34 -7.99 -24.29
C ALA A 752 -22.64 -7.23 -22.99
N LEU A 753 -22.75 -5.92 -23.10
CA LEU A 753 -23.19 -5.06 -22.00
C LEU A 753 -24.70 -4.79 -22.18
N ARG A 754 -25.44 -4.79 -21.09
CA ARG A 754 -26.88 -4.48 -21.10
C ARG A 754 -27.24 -3.47 -20.02
N PRO A 755 -27.75 -2.26 -20.39
CA PRO A 755 -28.01 -1.81 -21.76
C PRO A 755 -26.71 -1.43 -22.50
N LEU A 756 -26.76 -1.46 -23.84
CA LEU A 756 -25.73 -0.94 -24.74
C LEU A 756 -26.39 0.07 -25.68
N TRP A 757 -25.70 1.16 -26.00
CA TRP A 757 -26.29 2.24 -26.81
C TRP A 757 -25.53 2.48 -28.10
N ARG A 758 -26.28 2.68 -29.18
CA ARG A 758 -25.80 3.22 -30.47
C ARG A 758 -26.09 4.70 -30.56
N VAL A 759 -25.30 5.41 -31.34
CA VAL A 759 -25.60 6.79 -31.76
C VAL A 759 -26.35 6.74 -33.07
N GLU A 760 -27.42 7.55 -33.20
CA GLU A 760 -28.11 7.71 -34.49
C GLU A 760 -27.34 8.72 -35.38
N GLU A 761 -27.09 8.37 -36.64
CA GLU A 761 -26.40 9.25 -37.58
C GLU A 761 -27.26 10.47 -37.91
N THR A 762 -26.68 11.64 -37.75
CA THR A 762 -27.31 12.94 -38.05
C THR A 762 -26.32 13.87 -38.72
N ASP A 763 -26.79 14.89 -39.39
CA ASP A 763 -25.93 15.91 -39.99
C ASP A 763 -24.97 16.55 -38.98
N GLY A 764 -23.69 16.62 -39.34
CA GLY A 764 -22.63 17.21 -38.51
C GLY A 764 -22.03 16.25 -37.45
N LEU A 765 -22.48 14.98 -37.41
CA LEU A 765 -21.87 13.95 -36.58
C LEU A 765 -20.70 13.28 -37.31
N GLU A 766 -19.53 13.22 -36.73
CA GLU A 766 -18.38 12.41 -37.17
C GLU A 766 -18.46 11.03 -36.55
N VAL A 767 -18.64 9.98 -37.35
CA VAL A 767 -18.58 8.59 -36.87
C VAL A 767 -17.12 8.23 -36.61
N LEU A 768 -16.82 7.74 -35.40
CA LEU A 768 -15.49 7.30 -35.00
C LEU A 768 -15.32 5.80 -34.99
N GLY A 769 -16.42 5.06 -34.95
CA GLY A 769 -16.37 3.59 -34.99
C GLY A 769 -17.74 2.95 -34.85
N ARG A 770 -17.81 1.66 -35.25
CA ARG A 770 -19.03 0.89 -35.27
C ARG A 770 -18.91 -0.42 -34.49
N PHE A 771 -20.00 -0.82 -33.87
CA PHE A 771 -20.14 -2.14 -33.30
C PHE A 771 -20.17 -3.22 -34.41
N GLY A 772 -20.06 -4.49 -34.00
CA GLY A 772 -20.06 -5.62 -34.93
C GLY A 772 -21.35 -5.80 -35.76
N ASP A 773 -22.46 -5.22 -35.31
CA ASP A 773 -23.76 -5.17 -36.05
C ASP A 773 -23.83 -4.01 -37.06
N GLY A 774 -22.78 -3.21 -37.18
CA GLY A 774 -22.69 -2.04 -38.06
C GLY A 774 -23.26 -0.74 -37.48
N THR A 775 -23.87 -0.76 -36.30
CA THR A 775 -24.40 0.45 -35.66
C THR A 775 -23.26 1.33 -35.11
N VAL A 776 -23.49 2.65 -35.01
CA VAL A 776 -22.47 3.60 -34.55
C VAL A 776 -22.26 3.45 -33.07
N GLY A 777 -21.04 3.01 -32.69
CA GLY A 777 -20.61 2.81 -31.29
C GLY A 777 -19.81 3.97 -30.72
N ALA A 778 -19.14 4.75 -31.57
CA ALA A 778 -18.40 5.94 -31.14
C ALA A 778 -18.60 7.08 -32.14
N ALA A 779 -18.81 8.29 -31.64
CA ALA A 779 -19.06 9.46 -32.45
C ALA A 779 -18.56 10.75 -31.79
N ALA A 780 -18.36 11.77 -32.62
CA ALA A 780 -18.04 13.12 -32.17
C ALA A 780 -18.96 14.13 -32.85
N VAL A 781 -19.32 15.19 -32.13
CA VAL A 781 -20.06 16.33 -32.67
C VAL A 781 -19.39 17.64 -32.23
N ARG A 782 -19.34 18.62 -33.15
CA ARG A 782 -18.85 19.94 -32.79
C ARG A 782 -20.03 20.84 -32.39
N ARG A 783 -19.93 21.40 -31.18
CA ARG A 783 -20.89 22.38 -30.66
C ARG A 783 -20.14 23.61 -30.19
N ASN A 784 -20.52 24.80 -30.68
CA ASN A 784 -19.87 26.07 -30.32
C ASN A 784 -18.33 26.02 -30.45
N GLY A 785 -17.82 25.30 -31.48
CA GLY A 785 -16.40 25.15 -31.72
C GLY A 785 -15.68 24.10 -30.86
N ARG A 786 -16.38 23.39 -29.97
CA ARG A 786 -15.82 22.34 -29.09
C ARG A 786 -16.32 20.96 -29.49
N LEU A 787 -15.56 19.93 -29.12
CA LEU A 787 -15.92 18.56 -29.34
C LEU A 787 -16.71 18.02 -28.16
N ALA A 788 -17.83 17.34 -28.45
CA ALA A 788 -18.41 16.35 -27.56
C ALA A 788 -18.18 14.98 -28.18
N VAL A 789 -17.54 14.07 -27.45
CA VAL A 789 -17.17 12.73 -27.94
C VAL A 789 -17.88 11.69 -27.07
N TYR A 790 -18.55 10.76 -27.69
CA TYR A 790 -19.13 9.61 -27.00
C TYR A 790 -18.47 8.32 -27.50
N ILE A 791 -18.04 7.49 -26.56
CA ILE A 791 -17.43 6.17 -26.79
C ILE A 791 -18.29 5.15 -26.06
N GLY A 792 -19.14 4.42 -26.79
CA GLY A 792 -20.15 3.50 -26.26
C GLY A 792 -19.60 2.21 -25.66
N THR A 793 -18.32 2.17 -25.32
CA THR A 793 -17.65 1.05 -24.64
C THR A 793 -16.81 1.52 -23.47
N LEU A 794 -16.10 0.60 -22.80
CA LEU A 794 -15.42 0.84 -21.50
C LEU A 794 -13.96 1.29 -21.63
N THR A 795 -13.40 1.33 -22.84
CA THR A 795 -12.01 1.69 -23.09
C THR A 795 -11.84 2.35 -24.46
N ALA A 796 -10.72 2.99 -24.69
CA ALA A 796 -10.35 3.57 -25.98
C ALA A 796 -8.83 3.49 -26.18
N PRO A 797 -8.34 3.32 -27.43
CA PRO A 797 -6.90 3.33 -27.71
C PRO A 797 -6.27 4.69 -27.38
N ALA A 798 -5.07 4.68 -26.79
CA ALA A 798 -4.31 5.91 -26.49
C ALA A 798 -4.16 6.81 -27.72
N ARG A 799 -4.05 6.23 -28.94
CA ARG A 799 -3.95 6.99 -30.18
C ARG A 799 -5.23 7.76 -30.50
N LEU A 800 -6.41 7.17 -30.29
CA LEU A 800 -7.69 7.86 -30.46
C LEU A 800 -7.81 9.03 -29.48
N LEU A 801 -7.52 8.79 -28.19
CA LEU A 801 -7.51 9.84 -27.18
C LEU A 801 -6.57 10.98 -27.57
N ARG A 802 -5.34 10.67 -27.99
CA ARG A 802 -4.36 11.65 -28.45
C ARG A 802 -4.89 12.51 -29.59
N ASN A 803 -5.53 11.90 -30.58
CA ASN A 803 -6.11 12.62 -31.71
C ASN A 803 -7.24 13.57 -31.28
N ILE A 804 -8.09 13.14 -30.34
CA ILE A 804 -9.13 13.98 -29.73
C ILE A 804 -8.49 15.18 -29.01
N LEU A 805 -7.44 14.94 -28.23
CA LEU A 805 -6.72 15.97 -27.49
C LEU A 805 -6.06 16.99 -28.44
N MET A 806 -5.39 16.53 -29.50
CA MET A 806 -4.80 17.39 -30.51
C MET A 806 -5.87 18.23 -31.24
N ALA A 807 -7.00 17.63 -31.60
CA ALA A 807 -8.13 18.31 -32.23
C ALA A 807 -8.81 19.33 -31.30
N SER A 808 -8.58 19.23 -30.02
CA SER A 808 -9.02 20.16 -28.97
C SER A 808 -7.96 21.23 -28.64
N GLY A 809 -6.83 21.23 -29.34
CA GLY A 809 -5.74 22.20 -29.15
C GLY A 809 -4.84 21.94 -27.94
N VAL A 810 -4.86 20.72 -27.40
CA VAL A 810 -3.95 20.29 -26.31
C VAL A 810 -2.57 20.00 -26.88
N HIS A 811 -1.53 20.47 -26.18
CA HIS A 811 -0.15 20.17 -26.54
C HIS A 811 0.23 18.73 -26.19
N VAL A 812 0.77 18.00 -27.15
CA VAL A 812 1.24 16.61 -26.98
C VAL A 812 2.76 16.58 -26.86
N TYR A 813 3.26 15.98 -25.79
CA TYR A 813 4.69 15.80 -25.52
C TYR A 813 5.12 14.42 -26.03
N LEU A 814 5.81 14.36 -27.15
CA LEU A 814 6.33 13.10 -27.75
C LEU A 814 7.78 13.25 -28.15
#